data_9dc15d013a143c529816f5f5529e6419
#
_entry.id   9dc15d013a143c529816f5f5529e6419
#
_cell.length_a   1.000
_cell.length_b   1.000
_cell.length_c   1.000
_cell.angle_alpha   90.00
_cell.angle_beta   90.00
_cell.angle_gamma   90.00
#
_symmetry.space_group_name_H-M   'P 1'
#
loop_
_entity.id
_entity.type
_entity.pdbx_description
1 polymer ?
#
loop_
_entity_poly.entity_id
_entity_poly.type
_entity_poly.pdbx_seq_one_letter_code
_entity_poly.pdbx_strand_id
1 'polypeptide(L)'
;MCLQSGYILRQRYQIVSELGRGGFARTYTARDLDIPHDRLCVVKEIRQPSDRQLLPEAQQRFESEVRALHRLGRHPQIPQLFDSFEENDNFYLIQEYIEGHPLRKEFAPNIQWTQEQVIEFLQDILPVIAFVHKHNVIHRDITPSNLIRRDCDRQIVLIDFGAVKEISSLEITDSGKTISRTIYTQGYSPAEQFAGNPQLCSDIYSVGIVAIQALTGLCPAKDFLTDSRRGDIVWRYSTPDRSMVQISAGMETILNTMVRYNFPNRYQSVADVLQDLNSIADVLQDLNSIATLQSPLSQNGNVPEQLEDDRSIAFPPPPPPRNRFSRSQFRRSLLGIPGIIAACAIALFLDNILTPKTCLLVQGDALSCGEESLLKSSTPRLKQAGVNEFAKSNYREAFNYFKRSWHEEERKDPETLIYMNNALLKAKKADYYTLAVIVPVRKNEQGRAEIDLPKEILRGVAQAQTEVNLNLFNSERDSNLNGLEFQENPAMKGKGLQVIIADDANLKEESIARANSLVKLGGVLGAIGHYTNAMTAHTVDIYNQNNLVLISPGSTTEAATEKPRKFFFRTVPRTKVSVEVFAKYLIEKKGQSKVAGFYSTSSEATSSFWEEFRKQFRERGGNTANITEFDLSHSDFNVKKAIQEVRQTEKTTIVLSPSHIPLAINNAMALFQANLDRNWVVGTGGIYSQKTLESASKLPSFEKMAAAVSWHHLNSPNRKFLEDTRKLWEGNVSHRTALTYDAAKTLIEAIEEQQQPSREGMQKTIANPNFSATGATGKIQFDKTGSRKNFSPILVHIVKCSKEKFGVTFVPIEFPTAAAAGLNCD
;
A
#
# COMPACT_ATOMS: atom_id res chain seq x y z
N MET A 1 -32.14 35.61 -14.39
CA MET A 1 -32.35 36.78 -13.50
C MET A 1 -31.90 36.40 -12.09
N CYS A 2 -31.47 37.38 -11.24
CA CYS A 2 -31.21 37.10 -9.84
C CYS A 2 -32.55 37.10 -9.10
N LEU A 3 -32.73 36.16 -8.15
CA LEU A 3 -33.87 36.19 -7.26
C LEU A 3 -33.78 37.48 -6.40
N GLN A 4 -34.80 38.32 -6.49
CA GLN A 4 -34.85 39.54 -5.68
C GLN A 4 -35.49 39.29 -4.34
N SER A 5 -35.19 40.10 -3.35
CA SER A 5 -35.89 40.07 -2.06
C SER A 5 -37.40 40.19 -2.24
N GLY A 6 -38.17 39.35 -1.57
CA GLY A 6 -39.62 39.26 -1.73
C GLY A 6 -40.10 38.27 -2.82
N TYR A 7 -39.21 37.77 -3.72
CA TYR A 7 -39.58 36.73 -4.66
C TYR A 7 -39.97 35.43 -3.97
N ILE A 8 -41.08 34.79 -4.41
CA ILE A 8 -41.58 33.55 -3.80
C ILE A 8 -41.41 32.40 -4.77
N LEU A 9 -40.58 31.41 -4.41
CA LEU A 9 -40.41 30.15 -5.10
C LEU A 9 -41.46 29.13 -4.68
N ARG A 10 -42.04 28.40 -5.66
CA ARG A 10 -43.09 27.38 -5.40
C ARG A 10 -44.25 27.86 -4.51
N GLN A 11 -44.56 29.16 -4.49
CA GLN A 11 -45.59 29.80 -3.61
C GLN A 11 -45.29 29.56 -2.11
N ARG A 12 -44.10 29.14 -1.74
CA ARG A 12 -43.76 28.73 -0.36
C ARG A 12 -42.53 29.45 0.17
N TYR A 13 -41.44 29.56 -0.63
CA TYR A 13 -40.14 30.02 -0.12
C TYR A 13 -39.92 31.47 -0.53
N GLN A 14 -40.12 32.39 0.41
CA GLN A 14 -39.92 33.84 0.15
C GLN A 14 -38.48 34.23 0.39
N ILE A 15 -37.78 34.68 -0.68
CA ILE A 15 -36.41 35.15 -0.64
C ILE A 15 -36.28 36.38 0.24
N VAL A 16 -35.34 36.33 1.20
CA VAL A 16 -35.02 37.45 2.11
C VAL A 16 -33.81 38.23 1.63
N SER A 17 -32.64 37.54 1.46
CA SER A 17 -31.40 38.20 1.02
C SER A 17 -30.46 37.16 0.36
N GLU A 18 -29.51 37.65 -0.45
CA GLU A 18 -28.44 36.85 -0.98
C GLU A 18 -27.37 36.60 0.10
N LEU A 19 -27.02 35.35 0.38
CA LEU A 19 -25.97 34.92 1.33
C LEU A 19 -24.61 34.82 0.69
N GLY A 20 -24.55 34.35 -0.54
CA GLY A 20 -23.30 34.12 -1.22
C GLY A 20 -23.43 33.80 -2.70
N ARG A 21 -22.30 33.94 -3.43
CA ARG A 21 -22.22 33.71 -4.86
C ARG A 21 -21.00 32.84 -5.17
N GLY A 22 -21.24 31.60 -5.64
CA GLY A 22 -20.22 30.70 -6.16
C GLY A 22 -20.16 30.68 -7.69
N GLY A 23 -19.25 29.90 -8.25
CA GLY A 23 -19.06 29.80 -9.70
C GLY A 23 -20.28 29.22 -10.44
N PHE A 24 -21.03 28.31 -9.82
CA PHE A 24 -22.15 27.61 -10.44
C PHE A 24 -23.46 27.74 -9.65
N ALA A 25 -23.42 28.25 -8.41
CA ALA A 25 -24.58 28.36 -7.54
C ALA A 25 -24.66 29.73 -6.87
N ARG A 26 -25.88 30.13 -6.53
CA ARG A 26 -26.15 31.26 -5.63
C ARG A 26 -26.95 30.79 -4.44
N THR A 27 -26.65 31.32 -3.30
CA THR A 27 -27.26 30.95 -2.03
C THR A 27 -28.01 32.15 -1.46
N TYR A 28 -29.23 31.91 -1.04
CA TYR A 28 -30.10 32.93 -0.44
C TYR A 28 -30.63 32.48 0.90
N THR A 29 -30.90 33.41 1.80
CA THR A 29 -31.82 33.17 2.90
C THR A 29 -33.26 33.33 2.40
N ALA A 30 -34.16 32.46 2.87
CA ALA A 30 -35.58 32.53 2.57
C ALA A 30 -36.41 32.18 3.81
N ARG A 31 -37.68 32.57 3.80
CA ARG A 31 -38.69 32.17 4.80
C ARG A 31 -39.55 31.07 4.20
N ASP A 32 -39.78 30.02 4.96
CA ASP A 32 -40.73 28.97 4.61
C ASP A 32 -42.13 29.40 5.11
N LEU A 33 -43.00 29.77 4.17
CA LEU A 33 -44.34 30.33 4.49
C LEU A 33 -45.33 29.24 4.96
N ASP A 34 -45.01 27.96 4.74
CA ASP A 34 -45.88 26.84 5.16
C ASP A 34 -45.65 26.44 6.62
N ILE A 35 -44.58 26.96 7.25
CA ILE A 35 -44.25 26.62 8.64
C ILE A 35 -44.55 27.80 9.57
N PRO A 36 -45.31 27.60 10.69
CA PRO A 36 -45.55 28.64 11.67
C PRO A 36 -44.25 29.22 12.24
N HIS A 37 -44.25 30.56 12.52
CA HIS A 37 -43.08 31.32 13.01
C HIS A 37 -41.99 31.63 12.00
N ASP A 38 -42.28 31.72 10.69
CA ASP A 38 -41.39 32.24 9.67
C ASP A 38 -39.97 31.60 9.70
N ARG A 39 -39.90 30.28 9.76
CA ARG A 39 -38.61 29.57 9.82
C ARG A 39 -37.72 29.95 8.67
N LEU A 40 -36.50 30.41 8.97
CA LEU A 40 -35.47 30.66 7.96
C LEU A 40 -34.96 29.36 7.41
N CYS A 41 -34.76 29.35 6.09
CA CYS A 41 -34.10 28.29 5.33
C CYS A 41 -33.09 28.87 4.36
N VAL A 42 -32.23 28.03 3.82
CA VAL A 42 -31.28 28.36 2.76
C VAL A 42 -31.83 27.84 1.43
N VAL A 43 -31.88 28.70 0.45
CA VAL A 43 -32.18 28.36 -0.94
C VAL A 43 -30.88 28.40 -1.74
N LYS A 44 -30.43 27.28 -2.23
CA LYS A 44 -29.27 27.16 -3.14
C LYS A 44 -29.78 27.01 -4.57
N GLU A 45 -29.61 28.06 -5.38
CA GLU A 45 -29.95 28.11 -6.80
C GLU A 45 -28.76 27.61 -7.62
N ILE A 46 -28.88 26.47 -8.28
CA ILE A 46 -27.92 25.95 -9.25
C ILE A 46 -28.44 26.32 -10.63
N ARG A 47 -27.72 27.21 -11.32
CA ARG A 47 -28.14 27.69 -12.60
C ARG A 47 -27.78 26.74 -13.73
N GLN A 48 -28.70 26.62 -14.67
CA GLN A 48 -28.36 25.95 -15.92
C GLN A 48 -27.25 26.72 -16.63
N PRO A 49 -26.22 26.03 -17.11
CA PRO A 49 -25.17 26.67 -17.91
C PRO A 49 -25.75 27.17 -19.25
N SER A 50 -25.25 28.32 -19.72
CA SER A 50 -25.64 28.88 -21.02
C SER A 50 -25.29 27.94 -22.19
N ASP A 51 -24.31 27.08 -22.00
CA ASP A 51 -23.96 26.01 -22.94
C ASP A 51 -24.76 24.75 -22.60
N ARG A 52 -25.68 24.37 -23.49
CA ARG A 52 -26.52 23.17 -23.34
C ARG A 52 -25.73 21.85 -23.23
N GLN A 53 -24.48 21.83 -23.69
CA GLN A 53 -23.61 20.66 -23.54
C GLN A 53 -23.19 20.41 -22.05
N LEU A 54 -23.26 21.45 -21.23
CA LEU A 54 -22.92 21.34 -19.78
C LEU A 54 -24.16 21.09 -18.89
N LEU A 55 -25.35 21.03 -19.46
CA LEU A 55 -26.58 20.78 -18.71
C LEU A 55 -26.61 19.41 -17.99
N PRO A 56 -26.21 18.29 -18.63
CA PRO A 56 -26.17 16.99 -17.96
C PRO A 56 -25.23 16.99 -16.75
N GLU A 57 -24.13 17.72 -16.83
CA GLU A 57 -23.17 17.85 -15.74
C GLU A 57 -23.72 18.64 -14.54
N ALA A 58 -24.45 19.73 -14.82
CA ALA A 58 -25.11 20.52 -13.77
C ALA A 58 -26.24 19.72 -13.08
N GLN A 59 -27.01 18.97 -13.86
CA GLN A 59 -28.05 18.10 -13.35
C GLN A 59 -27.46 16.97 -12.50
N GLN A 60 -26.41 16.31 -12.98
CA GLN A 60 -25.74 15.24 -12.23
C GLN A 60 -25.17 15.71 -10.89
N ARG A 61 -24.63 16.93 -10.83
CA ARG A 61 -24.16 17.54 -9.58
C ARG A 61 -25.31 17.78 -8.60
N PHE A 62 -26.39 18.38 -9.09
CA PHE A 62 -27.59 18.58 -8.28
C PHE A 62 -28.13 17.28 -7.71
N GLU A 63 -28.33 16.26 -8.54
CA GLU A 63 -28.81 14.96 -8.10
C GLU A 63 -27.85 14.27 -7.11
N SER A 64 -26.54 14.46 -7.32
CA SER A 64 -25.51 13.89 -6.42
C SER A 64 -25.55 14.53 -5.04
N GLU A 65 -25.73 15.87 -4.97
CA GLU A 65 -25.89 16.59 -3.69
C GLU A 65 -27.18 16.20 -2.98
N VAL A 66 -28.30 16.09 -3.72
CA VAL A 66 -29.59 15.62 -3.18
C VAL A 66 -29.45 14.21 -2.60
N ARG A 67 -28.87 13.27 -3.37
CA ARG A 67 -28.68 11.88 -2.90
C ARG A 67 -27.79 11.80 -1.68
N ALA A 68 -26.69 12.58 -1.64
CA ALA A 68 -25.78 12.60 -0.52
C ALA A 68 -26.48 13.10 0.77
N LEU A 69 -27.19 14.21 0.68
CA LEU A 69 -27.93 14.77 1.83
C LEU A 69 -29.05 13.84 2.31
N HIS A 70 -29.77 13.19 1.40
CA HIS A 70 -30.75 12.17 1.78
C HIS A 70 -30.12 10.95 2.48
N ARG A 71 -28.96 10.49 1.99
CA ARG A 71 -28.22 9.35 2.58
C ARG A 71 -27.65 9.69 3.95
N LEU A 72 -27.17 10.92 4.14
CA LEU A 72 -26.66 11.39 5.43
C LEU A 72 -27.78 11.61 6.45
N GLY A 73 -29.03 11.79 6.00
CA GLY A 73 -30.19 11.90 6.85
C GLY A 73 -30.12 13.10 7.79
N ARG A 74 -30.42 12.86 9.09
CA ARG A 74 -30.38 13.90 10.14
C ARG A 74 -29.11 13.74 10.97
N HIS A 75 -28.18 14.68 10.84
CA HIS A 75 -27.01 14.81 11.69
C HIS A 75 -26.94 16.24 12.26
N PRO A 76 -26.69 16.45 13.56
CA PRO A 76 -26.74 17.78 14.16
C PRO A 76 -25.74 18.79 13.60
N GLN A 77 -24.68 18.32 12.94
CA GLN A 77 -23.63 19.15 12.34
C GLN A 77 -23.61 19.06 10.81
N ILE A 78 -24.72 18.67 10.18
CA ILE A 78 -24.92 18.70 8.71
C ILE A 78 -26.32 19.30 8.47
N PRO A 79 -26.48 20.32 7.60
CA PRO A 79 -27.77 20.93 7.35
C PRO A 79 -28.78 19.92 6.81
N GLN A 80 -29.99 19.93 7.36
CA GLN A 80 -31.06 19.07 6.87
C GLN A 80 -31.54 19.56 5.50
N LEU A 81 -31.70 18.66 4.54
CA LEU A 81 -32.40 18.93 3.29
C LEU A 81 -33.92 18.95 3.56
N PHE A 82 -34.61 20.05 3.19
CA PHE A 82 -36.05 20.18 3.34
C PHE A 82 -36.81 19.89 2.06
N ASP A 83 -36.29 20.38 0.90
CA ASP A 83 -36.89 20.18 -0.40
C ASP A 83 -35.84 20.28 -1.51
N SER A 84 -36.15 19.72 -2.69
CA SER A 84 -35.35 19.87 -3.89
C SER A 84 -36.25 19.82 -5.13
N PHE A 85 -36.10 20.78 -6.04
CA PHE A 85 -36.95 20.87 -7.21
C PHE A 85 -36.30 21.65 -8.35
N GLU A 86 -36.90 21.54 -9.53
CA GLU A 86 -36.60 22.34 -10.72
C GLU A 86 -37.74 23.34 -10.96
N GLU A 87 -37.38 24.61 -11.20
CA GLU A 87 -38.29 25.68 -11.56
C GLU A 87 -37.60 26.68 -12.47
N ASN A 88 -38.27 27.11 -13.56
CA ASN A 88 -37.75 28.07 -14.54
C ASN A 88 -36.33 27.75 -15.05
N ASP A 89 -36.11 26.52 -15.43
CA ASP A 89 -34.83 26.00 -15.92
C ASP A 89 -33.66 26.11 -14.89
N ASN A 90 -33.93 26.23 -13.63
CA ASN A 90 -32.91 26.20 -12.57
C ASN A 90 -33.25 25.13 -11.55
N PHE A 91 -32.22 24.58 -10.91
CA PHE A 91 -32.35 23.59 -9.82
C PHE A 91 -32.23 24.29 -8.47
N TYR A 92 -33.08 23.92 -7.56
CA TYR A 92 -33.16 24.51 -6.22
C TYR A 92 -33.03 23.44 -5.14
N LEU A 93 -32.15 23.70 -4.15
CA LEU A 93 -32.04 22.95 -2.90
C LEU A 93 -32.49 23.83 -1.76
N ILE A 94 -33.40 23.33 -0.94
CA ILE A 94 -33.87 24.02 0.26
C ILE A 94 -33.32 23.29 1.47
N GLN A 95 -32.52 24.00 2.26
CA GLN A 95 -31.77 23.41 3.36
C GLN A 95 -32.00 24.20 4.66
N GLU A 96 -31.66 23.59 5.78
CA GLU A 96 -31.65 24.21 7.08
C GLU A 96 -30.73 25.45 7.09
N TYR A 97 -31.22 26.54 7.62
CA TYR A 97 -30.40 27.73 7.90
C TYR A 97 -29.65 27.54 9.20
N ILE A 98 -28.33 27.60 9.15
CA ILE A 98 -27.45 27.50 10.31
C ILE A 98 -27.11 28.92 10.77
N GLU A 99 -27.61 29.31 11.96
CA GLU A 99 -27.26 30.60 12.56
C GLU A 99 -25.84 30.56 13.09
N GLY A 100 -24.97 31.38 12.51
CA GLY A 100 -23.53 31.35 12.77
C GLY A 100 -22.71 32.08 11.73
N HIS A 101 -21.42 31.82 11.73
CA HIS A 101 -20.51 32.40 10.76
C HIS A 101 -19.51 31.38 10.20
N PRO A 102 -19.09 31.52 8.93
CA PRO A 102 -18.08 30.64 8.36
C PRO A 102 -16.72 30.87 9.02
N LEU A 103 -15.97 29.77 9.25
CA LEU A 103 -14.65 29.80 9.88
C LEU A 103 -13.65 30.72 9.19
N ARG A 104 -13.83 30.98 7.89
CA ARG A 104 -13.00 31.96 7.17
C ARG A 104 -12.97 33.35 7.84
N LYS A 105 -14.01 33.71 8.61
CA LYS A 105 -14.05 34.96 9.36
C LYS A 105 -13.15 34.95 10.60
N GLU A 106 -12.85 33.77 11.11
CA GLU A 106 -11.93 33.61 12.25
C GLU A 106 -10.45 33.58 11.81
N PHE A 107 -10.19 33.39 10.52
CA PHE A 107 -8.85 33.33 9.92
C PHE A 107 -8.46 34.68 9.32
N ALA A 108 -8.46 35.72 10.12
CA ALA A 108 -7.93 37.02 9.67
C ALA A 108 -6.39 36.97 9.60
N PRO A 109 -5.76 37.78 8.74
CA PRO A 109 -4.30 37.85 8.67
C PRO A 109 -3.69 38.12 10.04
N ASN A 110 -2.68 37.35 10.43
CA ASN A 110 -1.99 37.43 11.72
C ASN A 110 -2.80 36.97 12.96
N ILE A 111 -3.95 36.34 12.80
CA ILE A 111 -4.61 35.64 13.90
C ILE A 111 -4.15 34.17 13.83
N GLN A 112 -3.54 33.72 14.90
CA GLN A 112 -3.10 32.31 15.06
C GLN A 112 -3.90 31.71 16.22
N TRP A 113 -4.37 30.46 15.99
CA TRP A 113 -4.98 29.68 17.04
C TRP A 113 -3.93 28.98 17.89
N THR A 114 -4.27 28.74 19.14
CA THR A 114 -3.41 27.90 20.02
C THR A 114 -3.56 26.42 19.65
N GLN A 115 -2.68 25.59 20.15
CA GLN A 115 -2.77 24.14 19.98
C GLN A 115 -4.08 23.60 20.54
N GLU A 116 -4.53 24.08 21.69
CA GLU A 116 -5.79 23.67 22.36
C GLU A 116 -6.99 23.98 21.48
N GLN A 117 -7.06 25.17 20.90
CA GLN A 117 -8.14 25.55 19.97
C GLN A 117 -8.18 24.68 18.71
N VAL A 118 -7.00 24.25 18.22
CA VAL A 118 -6.93 23.33 17.08
C VAL A 118 -7.32 21.91 17.48
N ILE A 119 -6.97 21.46 18.68
CA ILE A 119 -7.45 20.17 19.22
C ILE A 119 -8.98 20.17 19.32
N GLU A 120 -9.57 21.20 19.91
CA GLU A 120 -11.04 21.37 20.00
C GLU A 120 -11.70 21.34 18.62
N PHE A 121 -11.15 22.07 17.64
CA PHE A 121 -11.62 22.05 16.26
C PHE A 121 -11.56 20.65 15.64
N LEU A 122 -10.46 19.95 15.80
CA LEU A 122 -10.29 18.59 15.26
C LEU A 122 -11.24 17.59 15.94
N GLN A 123 -11.42 17.69 17.27
CA GLN A 123 -12.35 16.84 18.01
C GLN A 123 -13.82 17.09 17.64
N ASP A 124 -14.15 18.31 17.20
CA ASP A 124 -15.49 18.67 16.76
C ASP A 124 -15.80 18.23 15.32
N ILE A 125 -14.89 18.47 14.37
CA ILE A 125 -15.14 18.19 12.95
C ILE A 125 -14.85 16.74 12.54
N LEU A 126 -13.85 16.07 13.11
CA LEU A 126 -13.47 14.72 12.69
C LEU A 126 -14.61 13.69 12.87
N PRO A 127 -15.41 13.69 13.95
CA PRO A 127 -16.57 12.81 14.05
C PRO A 127 -17.60 13.02 12.93
N VAL A 128 -17.80 14.26 12.47
CA VAL A 128 -18.68 14.58 11.33
C VAL A 128 -18.14 13.94 10.04
N ILE A 129 -16.84 14.07 9.79
CA ILE A 129 -16.19 13.45 8.65
C ILE A 129 -16.25 11.92 8.73
N ALA A 130 -16.06 11.34 9.93
CA ALA A 130 -16.22 9.89 10.13
C ALA A 130 -17.63 9.42 9.80
N PHE A 131 -18.65 10.19 10.19
CA PHE A 131 -20.04 9.91 9.85
C PHE A 131 -20.28 9.97 8.34
N VAL A 132 -19.79 10.99 7.65
CA VAL A 132 -19.88 11.13 6.18
C VAL A 132 -19.21 9.94 5.49
N HIS A 133 -18.01 9.58 5.92
CA HIS A 133 -17.24 8.44 5.38
C HIS A 133 -17.92 7.09 5.63
N LYS A 134 -18.57 6.90 6.77
CA LYS A 134 -19.37 5.69 7.08
C LYS A 134 -20.51 5.49 6.09
N HIS A 135 -21.04 6.58 5.52
CA HIS A 135 -22.07 6.53 4.48
C HIS A 135 -21.50 6.44 3.06
N ASN A 136 -20.21 6.12 2.91
CA ASN A 136 -19.50 6.02 1.63
C ASN A 136 -19.53 7.31 0.79
N VAL A 137 -19.49 8.46 1.46
CA VAL A 137 -19.43 9.78 0.82
C VAL A 137 -18.09 10.42 1.12
N ILE A 138 -17.47 11.04 0.11
CA ILE A 138 -16.28 11.90 0.22
C ILE A 138 -16.73 13.33 -0.08
N HIS A 139 -16.48 14.26 0.82
CA HIS A 139 -16.96 15.65 0.71
C HIS A 139 -16.23 16.43 -0.39
N ARG A 140 -14.90 16.34 -0.46
CA ARG A 140 -14.02 16.89 -1.50
C ARG A 140 -13.84 18.42 -1.50
N ASP A 141 -14.57 19.15 -0.70
CA ASP A 141 -14.48 20.62 -0.62
C ASP A 141 -14.52 21.13 0.81
N ILE A 142 -13.70 20.54 1.70
CA ILE A 142 -13.55 20.99 3.08
C ILE A 142 -12.62 22.20 3.10
N THR A 143 -13.22 23.36 3.31
CA THR A 143 -12.54 24.67 3.38
C THR A 143 -13.14 25.50 4.53
N PRO A 144 -12.47 26.55 5.01
CA PRO A 144 -13.02 27.42 6.04
C PRO A 144 -14.32 28.13 5.63
N SER A 145 -14.67 28.17 4.35
CA SER A 145 -15.93 28.73 3.87
C SER A 145 -17.09 27.75 3.99
N ASN A 146 -16.81 26.45 3.99
CA ASN A 146 -17.80 25.38 4.07
C ASN A 146 -17.91 24.80 5.49
N LEU A 147 -17.32 25.45 6.47
CA LEU A 147 -17.41 25.16 7.90
C LEU A 147 -18.03 26.34 8.62
N ILE A 148 -19.22 26.17 9.20
CA ILE A 148 -19.91 27.21 9.98
C ILE A 148 -19.76 26.92 11.46
N ARG A 149 -19.26 27.89 12.21
CA ARG A 149 -19.36 27.86 13.68
C ARG A 149 -20.74 28.33 14.08
N ARG A 150 -21.54 27.41 14.59
CA ARG A 150 -22.93 27.69 15.02
C ARG A 150 -22.93 28.49 16.31
N ASP A 151 -23.77 29.53 16.37
CA ASP A 151 -23.74 30.50 17.48
C ASP A 151 -24.26 29.93 18.81
N CYS A 152 -25.25 29.02 18.79
CA CYS A 152 -25.90 28.52 20.00
C CYS A 152 -25.03 27.57 20.85
N ASP A 153 -24.13 26.79 20.23
CA ASP A 153 -23.35 25.76 20.94
C ASP A 153 -21.88 25.74 20.53
N ARG A 154 -21.46 26.63 19.61
CA ARG A 154 -20.14 26.77 19.08
C ARG A 154 -19.62 25.58 18.25
N GLN A 155 -20.47 24.59 18.00
CA GLN A 155 -20.10 23.44 17.17
C GLN A 155 -19.89 23.83 15.71
N ILE A 156 -19.02 23.06 15.02
CA ILE A 156 -18.75 23.23 13.58
C ILE A 156 -19.77 22.44 12.78
N VAL A 157 -20.47 23.11 11.89
CA VAL A 157 -21.42 22.52 10.94
C VAL A 157 -20.77 22.45 9.56
N LEU A 158 -20.73 21.27 8.97
CA LEU A 158 -20.21 21.02 7.63
C LEU A 158 -21.31 21.27 6.59
N ILE A 159 -21.08 22.22 5.68
CA ILE A 159 -22.03 22.61 4.65
C ILE A 159 -21.51 22.35 3.24
N ASP A 160 -22.37 22.41 2.22
CA ASP A 160 -22.06 22.37 0.79
C ASP A 160 -21.55 21.01 0.27
N PHE A 161 -22.47 20.08 0.05
CA PHE A 161 -22.24 18.77 -0.50
C PHE A 161 -22.25 18.73 -2.05
N GLY A 162 -22.14 19.86 -2.74
CA GLY A 162 -22.16 19.94 -4.21
C GLY A 162 -20.95 19.36 -4.94
N ALA A 163 -19.90 19.03 -4.18
CA ALA A 163 -18.66 18.43 -4.69
C ALA A 163 -18.53 16.92 -4.42
N VAL A 164 -19.48 16.30 -3.73
CA VAL A 164 -19.36 14.92 -3.21
C VAL A 164 -19.14 13.87 -4.29
N LYS A 165 -18.44 12.82 -3.92
CA LYS A 165 -18.31 11.57 -4.69
C LYS A 165 -18.82 10.41 -3.84
N GLU A 166 -19.79 9.67 -4.38
CA GLU A 166 -20.22 8.41 -3.79
C GLU A 166 -19.26 7.28 -4.21
N ILE A 167 -18.80 6.48 -3.25
CA ILE A 167 -17.86 5.38 -3.51
C ILE A 167 -18.56 4.23 -4.28
N SER A 168 -19.88 4.14 -4.22
CA SER A 168 -20.68 3.10 -4.87
C SER A 168 -21.14 3.41 -6.29
N SER A 169 -21.03 4.65 -6.75
CA SER A 169 -21.49 5.06 -8.07
C SER A 169 -20.38 4.98 -9.12
N LEU A 170 -19.92 3.77 -9.44
CA LEU A 170 -19.36 3.45 -10.74
C LEU A 170 -20.52 3.14 -11.71
N GLU A 171 -21.43 4.08 -11.91
CA GLU A 171 -22.31 4.06 -13.06
C GLU A 171 -21.52 4.57 -14.25
N ILE A 172 -21.15 3.64 -15.11
CA ILE A 172 -20.61 3.88 -16.43
C ILE A 172 -21.76 4.49 -17.25
N THR A 173 -21.70 5.77 -17.48
CA THR A 173 -22.55 6.39 -18.50
C THR A 173 -22.06 5.95 -19.88
N ASP A 174 -22.99 5.66 -20.79
CA ASP A 174 -22.85 5.06 -22.14
C ASP A 174 -21.98 5.84 -23.15
N SER A 175 -21.30 6.88 -22.75
CA SER A 175 -20.43 7.67 -23.61
C SER A 175 -19.02 7.78 -23.05
N GLY A 176 -18.18 6.81 -23.30
CA GLY A 176 -16.73 6.67 -23.08
C GLY A 176 -15.80 7.86 -22.96
N LYS A 177 -16.26 8.97 -22.36
CA LYS A 177 -15.45 10.14 -21.99
C LYS A 177 -15.83 10.58 -20.57
N THR A 178 -15.21 9.98 -19.58
CA THR A 178 -15.19 10.54 -18.23
C THR A 178 -14.30 11.77 -18.23
N ILE A 179 -14.81 12.91 -18.69
CA ILE A 179 -14.26 14.20 -18.34
C ILE A 179 -14.94 14.62 -17.03
N SER A 180 -14.56 13.97 -15.95
CA SER A 180 -14.78 14.52 -14.61
C SER A 180 -13.94 15.79 -14.55
N ARG A 181 -14.54 16.97 -14.82
CA ARG A 181 -13.88 18.23 -14.48
C ARG A 181 -13.59 18.18 -13.00
N THR A 182 -12.31 18.16 -12.69
CA THR A 182 -11.80 17.98 -11.34
C THR A 182 -12.28 19.15 -10.49
N ILE A 183 -13.17 18.90 -9.52
CA ILE A 183 -13.56 19.89 -8.52
C ILE A 183 -12.43 19.97 -7.52
N TYR A 184 -11.81 21.13 -7.37
CA TYR A 184 -10.75 21.36 -6.40
C TYR A 184 -10.73 22.82 -5.92
N THR A 185 -10.38 23.02 -4.69
CA THR A 185 -10.11 24.34 -4.13
C THR A 185 -8.61 24.47 -3.88
N GLN A 186 -7.98 25.43 -4.56
CA GLN A 186 -6.54 25.63 -4.52
C GLN A 186 -6.03 25.80 -3.07
N GLY A 187 -5.01 25.04 -2.71
CA GLY A 187 -4.40 25.03 -1.38
C GLY A 187 -5.02 24.07 -0.38
N TYR A 188 -6.29 23.66 -0.54
CA TYR A 188 -6.97 22.72 0.37
C TYR A 188 -7.14 21.32 -0.21
N SER A 189 -7.22 21.20 -1.53
CA SER A 189 -7.39 19.90 -2.17
C SER A 189 -6.04 19.20 -2.39
N PRO A 190 -5.93 17.90 -2.10
CA PRO A 190 -4.71 17.12 -2.30
C PRO A 190 -4.52 16.67 -3.76
N ALA A 191 -3.31 16.23 -4.10
CA ALA A 191 -2.89 15.88 -5.46
C ALA A 191 -3.75 14.79 -6.12
N GLU A 192 -4.16 13.75 -5.39
CA GLU A 192 -5.03 12.69 -5.91
C GLU A 192 -6.41 13.19 -6.30
N GLN A 193 -6.92 14.24 -5.63
CA GLN A 193 -8.18 14.87 -6.01
C GLN A 193 -8.03 15.69 -7.30
N PHE A 194 -6.90 16.35 -7.51
CA PHE A 194 -6.56 16.98 -8.80
C PHE A 194 -6.48 15.95 -9.93
N ALA A 195 -5.98 14.77 -9.63
CA ALA A 195 -5.91 13.66 -10.59
C ALA A 195 -7.27 12.98 -10.85
N GLY A 196 -8.38 13.47 -10.26
CA GLY A 196 -9.72 12.90 -10.43
C GLY A 196 -9.99 11.64 -9.62
N ASN A 197 -9.07 11.26 -8.71
CA ASN A 197 -9.17 10.06 -7.89
C ASN A 197 -9.18 10.37 -6.37
N PRO A 198 -10.18 11.12 -5.85
CA PRO A 198 -10.29 11.42 -4.42
C PRO A 198 -10.51 10.15 -3.60
N GLN A 199 -9.90 10.13 -2.42
CA GLN A 199 -9.96 9.06 -1.43
C GLN A 199 -10.61 9.58 -0.14
N LEU A 200 -11.02 8.71 0.80
CA LEU A 200 -11.51 9.14 2.12
C LEU A 200 -10.47 10.02 2.84
N CYS A 201 -9.19 9.66 2.74
CA CYS A 201 -8.10 10.46 3.31
C CYS A 201 -7.86 11.81 2.61
N SER A 202 -8.54 12.11 1.50
CA SER A 202 -8.52 13.43 0.88
C SER A 202 -9.25 14.47 1.74
N ASP A 203 -10.35 14.08 2.38
CA ASP A 203 -11.04 14.94 3.35
C ASP A 203 -10.18 15.16 4.61
N ILE A 204 -9.48 14.11 5.08
CA ILE A 204 -8.54 14.21 6.22
C ILE A 204 -7.42 15.21 5.92
N TYR A 205 -6.88 15.18 4.69
CA TYR A 205 -5.90 16.18 4.24
C TYR A 205 -6.46 17.59 4.31
N SER A 206 -7.65 17.82 3.78
CA SER A 206 -8.27 19.14 3.76
C SER A 206 -8.52 19.68 5.19
N VAL A 207 -8.98 18.83 6.12
CA VAL A 207 -9.10 19.17 7.55
C VAL A 207 -7.73 19.53 8.13
N GLY A 208 -6.69 18.76 7.84
CA GLY A 208 -5.32 19.04 8.29
C GLY A 208 -4.79 20.39 7.77
N ILE A 209 -5.09 20.73 6.52
CA ILE A 209 -4.74 22.05 5.94
C ILE A 209 -5.45 23.19 6.68
N VAL A 210 -6.75 23.05 7.00
CA VAL A 210 -7.50 24.04 7.77
C VAL A 210 -6.88 24.23 9.17
N ALA A 211 -6.51 23.13 9.84
CA ALA A 211 -5.84 23.16 11.14
C ALA A 211 -4.46 23.86 11.08
N ILE A 212 -3.65 23.57 10.06
CA ILE A 212 -2.35 24.24 9.85
C ILE A 212 -2.53 25.72 9.53
N GLN A 213 -3.53 26.07 8.73
CA GLN A 213 -3.88 27.46 8.48
C GLN A 213 -4.22 28.21 9.76
N ALA A 214 -5.03 27.60 10.64
CA ALA A 214 -5.41 28.17 11.94
C ALA A 214 -4.18 28.44 12.83
N LEU A 215 -3.22 27.50 12.87
CA LEU A 215 -1.98 27.63 13.64
C LEU A 215 -1.01 28.68 13.08
N THR A 216 -0.94 28.78 11.75
CA THR A 216 0.07 29.63 11.10
C THR A 216 -0.45 31.02 10.75
N GLY A 217 -1.77 31.21 10.62
CA GLY A 217 -2.38 32.45 10.10
C GLY A 217 -2.09 32.71 8.62
N LEU A 218 -1.56 31.71 7.88
CA LEU A 218 -1.15 31.84 6.49
C LEU A 218 -2.22 31.33 5.52
N CYS A 219 -2.22 31.85 4.30
CA CYS A 219 -3.10 31.38 3.24
C CYS A 219 -2.52 30.15 2.52
N PRO A 220 -3.13 28.95 2.60
CA PRO A 220 -2.55 27.73 2.04
C PRO A 220 -2.21 27.81 0.55
N ALA A 221 -3.03 28.51 -0.23
CA ALA A 221 -2.86 28.63 -1.68
C ALA A 221 -1.67 29.53 -2.10
N LYS A 222 -1.18 30.39 -1.19
CA LYS A 222 -0.16 31.40 -1.52
C LYS A 222 1.13 31.22 -0.73
N ASP A 223 0.99 30.85 0.54
CA ASP A 223 2.08 31.02 1.50
C ASP A 223 2.69 29.67 1.96
N PHE A 224 2.01 28.53 1.70
CA PHE A 224 2.54 27.23 2.07
C PHE A 224 3.66 26.81 1.12
N LEU A 225 4.83 26.53 1.70
CA LEU A 225 5.97 26.00 1.00
C LEU A 225 5.87 24.46 0.95
N THR A 226 6.39 23.88 -0.12
CA THR A 226 6.49 22.43 -0.26
C THR A 226 7.93 21.99 -0.34
N ASP A 227 8.25 20.87 0.31
CA ASP A 227 9.54 20.22 0.14
C ASP A 227 9.71 19.76 -1.31
N SER A 228 10.75 20.24 -2.00
CA SER A 228 10.97 19.95 -3.43
C SER A 228 11.25 18.48 -3.74
N ARG A 229 11.58 17.66 -2.75
CA ARG A 229 11.89 16.23 -2.90
C ARG A 229 10.71 15.33 -2.54
N ARG A 230 9.89 15.73 -1.57
CA ARG A 230 8.79 14.92 -1.01
C ARG A 230 7.41 15.46 -1.37
N GLY A 231 7.30 16.71 -1.78
CA GLY A 231 6.02 17.39 -2.00
C GLY A 231 5.24 17.69 -0.73
N ASP A 232 5.77 17.31 0.45
CA ASP A 232 5.13 17.57 1.74
C ASP A 232 5.16 19.07 2.08
N ILE A 233 4.15 19.56 2.79
CA ILE A 233 4.06 20.96 3.21
C ILE A 233 5.04 21.23 4.34
N VAL A 234 5.85 22.28 4.20
CA VAL A 234 6.77 22.78 5.23
C VAL A 234 6.13 24.00 5.90
N TRP A 235 5.46 23.80 7.02
CA TRP A 235 4.65 24.84 7.67
C TRP A 235 5.17 25.30 9.03
N ARG A 236 5.98 24.49 9.71
CA ARG A 236 6.44 24.73 11.09
C ARG A 236 7.19 26.05 11.26
N TYR A 237 7.88 26.54 10.26
CA TYR A 237 8.66 27.76 10.21
C TYR A 237 8.08 28.81 9.25
N SER A 238 6.79 28.69 8.94
CA SER A 238 6.14 29.51 7.91
C SER A 238 5.23 30.59 8.48
N THR A 239 5.44 31.02 9.74
CA THR A 239 4.72 32.15 10.31
C THR A 239 5.13 33.48 9.65
N PRO A 240 4.28 34.51 9.66
CA PRO A 240 4.58 35.81 9.03
C PRO A 240 5.88 36.45 9.51
N ASP A 241 6.22 36.28 10.80
CA ASP A 241 7.45 36.75 11.43
C ASP A 241 8.60 35.73 11.38
N ARG A 242 8.42 34.59 10.70
CA ARG A 242 9.38 33.49 10.64
C ARG A 242 9.71 32.85 11.98
N SER A 243 8.88 33.04 12.99
CA SER A 243 8.98 32.30 14.25
C SER A 243 8.51 30.85 14.06
N MET A 244 8.90 29.99 14.97
CA MET A 244 8.44 28.59 14.97
C MET A 244 7.07 28.49 15.63
N VAL A 245 6.13 27.82 14.97
CA VAL A 245 4.80 27.52 15.56
C VAL A 245 4.98 26.70 16.85
N GLN A 246 4.42 27.17 17.94
CA GLN A 246 4.55 26.56 19.26
C GLN A 246 3.49 25.47 19.43
N ILE A 247 3.88 24.22 19.23
CA ILE A 247 3.04 23.04 19.44
C ILE A 247 3.86 21.86 19.93
N SER A 248 3.21 20.88 20.54
CA SER A 248 3.84 19.63 20.96
C SER A 248 4.33 18.79 19.78
N ALA A 249 5.36 17.97 19.98
CA ALA A 249 5.89 17.06 18.97
C ALA A 249 4.82 16.03 18.52
N GLY A 250 3.92 15.61 19.41
CA GLY A 250 2.80 14.74 19.08
C GLY A 250 1.83 15.41 18.11
N MET A 251 1.42 16.65 18.39
CA MET A 251 0.50 17.40 17.52
C MET A 251 1.14 17.67 16.14
N GLU A 252 2.42 18.00 16.11
CA GLU A 252 3.17 18.12 14.85
C GLU A 252 3.15 16.83 14.03
N THR A 253 3.33 15.68 14.67
CA THR A 253 3.30 14.38 14.01
C THR A 253 1.92 14.08 13.42
N ILE A 254 0.84 14.38 14.17
CA ILE A 254 -0.54 14.20 13.68
C ILE A 254 -0.78 15.06 12.44
N LEU A 255 -0.53 16.37 12.54
CA LEU A 255 -0.78 17.29 11.43
C LEU A 255 0.07 16.96 10.20
N ASN A 256 1.35 16.66 10.39
CA ASN A 256 2.22 16.21 9.29
C ASN A 256 1.71 14.93 8.64
N THR A 257 1.16 14.00 9.41
CA THR A 257 0.59 12.75 8.87
C THR A 257 -0.72 13.01 8.13
N MET A 258 -1.58 13.92 8.62
CA MET A 258 -2.81 14.31 7.92
C MET A 258 -2.54 14.91 6.54
N VAL A 259 -1.47 15.73 6.40
CA VAL A 259 -1.19 16.48 5.16
C VAL A 259 -0.04 15.91 4.32
N ARG A 260 0.34 14.65 4.49
CA ARG A 260 1.33 14.01 3.62
C ARG A 260 0.93 14.15 2.16
N TYR A 261 1.88 14.55 1.29
CA TYR A 261 1.65 14.64 -0.15
C TYR A 261 1.18 13.31 -0.73
N ASN A 262 1.89 12.25 -0.38
CA ASN A 262 1.50 10.90 -0.79
C ASN A 262 0.36 10.39 0.10
N PHE A 263 -0.86 10.32 -0.45
CA PHE A 263 -2.06 9.94 0.29
C PHE A 263 -1.99 8.58 1.01
N PRO A 264 -1.27 7.53 0.53
CA PRO A 264 -1.08 6.31 1.29
C PRO A 264 -0.34 6.47 2.62
N ASN A 265 0.44 7.54 2.76
CA ASN A 265 1.20 7.83 3.98
C ASN A 265 0.42 8.70 4.96
N ARG A 266 -0.83 9.06 4.65
CA ARG A 266 -1.75 9.75 5.55
C ARG A 266 -2.49 8.76 6.45
N TYR A 267 -3.20 9.29 7.45
CA TYR A 267 -4.24 8.52 8.12
C TYR A 267 -5.26 8.02 7.09
N GLN A 268 -5.56 6.74 7.11
CA GLN A 268 -6.51 6.14 6.17
C GLN A 268 -7.94 6.15 6.71
N SER A 269 -8.11 6.35 8.02
CA SER A 269 -9.41 6.54 8.65
C SER A 269 -9.39 7.72 9.62
N VAL A 270 -10.54 8.33 9.83
CA VAL A 270 -10.72 9.37 10.85
C VAL A 270 -10.54 8.80 12.27
N ALA A 271 -10.86 7.53 12.47
CA ALA A 271 -10.71 6.86 13.76
C ALA A 271 -9.24 6.84 14.22
N ASP A 272 -8.30 6.63 13.28
CA ASP A 272 -6.87 6.62 13.59
C ASP A 272 -6.39 8.03 14.01
N VAL A 273 -6.90 9.10 13.37
CA VAL A 273 -6.59 10.48 13.75
C VAL A 273 -7.11 10.78 15.17
N LEU A 274 -8.36 10.42 15.44
CA LEU A 274 -9.00 10.66 16.75
C LEU A 274 -8.31 9.88 17.86
N GLN A 275 -7.85 8.67 17.60
CA GLN A 275 -7.10 7.87 18.57
C GLN A 275 -5.79 8.56 18.98
N ASP A 276 -5.01 9.02 18.00
CA ASP A 276 -3.74 9.72 18.27
C ASP A 276 -3.98 11.09 18.93
N LEU A 277 -5.04 11.80 18.52
CA LEU A 277 -5.41 13.10 19.06
C LEU A 277 -5.83 13.01 20.55
N ASN A 278 -6.64 12.00 20.89
CA ASN A 278 -7.10 11.79 22.26
C ASN A 278 -5.93 11.45 23.19
N SER A 279 -4.95 10.66 22.72
CA SER A 279 -3.76 10.33 23.53
C SER A 279 -2.92 11.57 23.88
N ILE A 280 -2.93 12.63 23.06
CA ILE A 280 -2.29 13.90 23.37
C ILE A 280 -3.13 14.76 24.31
N ALA A 281 -4.45 14.78 24.12
CA ALA A 281 -5.36 15.54 24.95
C ALA A 281 -5.33 15.04 26.41
N ASP A 282 -5.33 13.71 26.63
CA ASP A 282 -5.23 13.09 27.95
C ASP A 282 -3.93 13.49 28.67
N VAL A 283 -2.78 13.46 27.97
CA VAL A 283 -1.48 13.90 28.55
C VAL A 283 -1.47 15.38 28.93
N LEU A 284 -2.09 16.25 28.12
CA LEU A 284 -2.17 17.68 28.42
C LEU A 284 -3.09 17.94 29.62
N GLN A 285 -4.17 17.20 29.76
CA GLN A 285 -5.08 17.30 30.91
C GLN A 285 -4.40 16.84 32.19
N ASP A 286 -3.63 15.77 32.17
CA ASP A 286 -2.84 15.27 33.30
C ASP A 286 -1.77 16.28 33.71
N LEU A 287 -1.05 16.88 32.75
CA LEU A 287 -0.05 17.92 33.04
C LEU A 287 -0.68 19.18 33.66
N ASN A 288 -1.83 19.63 33.19
CA ASN A 288 -2.56 20.76 33.74
C ASN A 288 -3.10 20.47 35.16
N SER A 289 -3.54 19.26 35.42
CA SER A 289 -3.99 18.82 36.76
C SER A 289 -2.82 18.78 37.75
N ILE A 290 -1.63 18.38 37.34
CA ILE A 290 -0.41 18.40 38.15
C ILE A 290 0.04 19.85 38.42
N ALA A 291 -0.03 20.73 37.44
CA ALA A 291 0.29 22.14 37.59
C ALA A 291 -0.64 22.87 38.55
N THR A 292 -1.92 22.50 38.56
CA THR A 292 -2.95 23.05 39.47
C THR A 292 -2.75 22.59 40.92
N LEU A 293 -2.16 21.41 41.13
CA LEU A 293 -1.83 20.88 42.47
C LEU A 293 -0.57 21.48 43.07
N GLN A 294 0.22 22.22 42.31
CA GLN A 294 1.44 22.88 42.76
C GLN A 294 1.31 24.37 43.08
N SER A 295 0.10 24.95 43.10
CA SER A 295 -0.14 26.31 43.54
C SER A 295 -0.20 26.37 45.07
N PRO A 296 0.61 27.20 45.77
CA PRO A 296 0.59 27.20 47.23
C PRO A 296 -0.70 27.80 47.77
N LEU A 297 -1.28 27.10 48.76
CA LEU A 297 -2.39 27.57 49.57
C LEU A 297 -2.08 28.95 50.20
N SER A 298 -2.80 29.98 49.79
CA SER A 298 -2.84 31.26 50.47
C SER A 298 -3.67 31.11 51.72
N GLN A 299 -3.05 31.13 52.89
CA GLN A 299 -3.77 31.33 54.17
C GLN A 299 -3.88 32.81 54.50
N ASN A 300 -5.10 33.26 54.75
CA ASN A 300 -5.48 34.54 55.32
C ASN A 300 -4.93 34.72 56.72
N GLY A 301 -4.49 35.94 57.03
CA GLY A 301 -4.27 36.36 58.42
C GLY A 301 -3.70 37.77 58.55
N ASN A 302 -4.59 38.76 58.72
CA ASN A 302 -4.47 40.07 59.41
C ASN A 302 -3.15 40.80 59.52
N VAL A 303 -3.21 42.06 59.03
CA VAL A 303 -2.39 43.25 59.24
C VAL A 303 -2.19 43.55 60.74
N PRO A 304 -1.07 44.13 61.22
CA PRO A 304 -0.94 45.61 61.15
C PRO A 304 0.49 46.13 60.75
N GLU A 305 0.42 47.35 60.26
CA GLU A 305 1.32 48.39 59.96
C GLU A 305 2.51 48.58 60.94
N GLN A 306 3.75 48.78 60.46
CA GLN A 306 4.53 50.03 60.62
C GLN A 306 6.03 49.82 60.24
N LEU A 307 6.51 50.79 59.45
CA LEU A 307 7.80 51.47 59.45
C LEU A 307 9.11 50.82 58.95
N GLU A 308 9.55 51.42 57.82
CA GLU A 308 10.91 51.88 57.52
C GLU A 308 12.12 50.96 57.77
N ASP A 309 12.87 50.62 56.77
CA ASP A 309 14.13 51.29 56.34
C ASP A 309 14.90 50.41 55.34
N ASP A 310 15.18 51.01 54.23
CA ASP A 310 16.40 51.03 53.46
C ASP A 310 17.45 49.89 53.65
N ARG A 311 17.63 49.10 52.59
CA ARG A 311 18.99 48.76 52.10
C ARG A 311 18.91 47.89 50.77
N SER A 312 19.24 48.65 49.72
CA SER A 312 19.63 48.12 48.45
C SER A 312 20.76 47.07 48.58
N ILE A 313 20.54 45.84 47.99
CA ILE A 313 21.65 44.95 47.65
C ILE A 313 21.58 44.70 46.15
N ALA A 314 22.56 45.28 45.48
CA ALA A 314 22.83 45.19 44.05
C ALA A 314 23.37 43.79 43.69
N PHE A 315 22.86 43.22 42.59
CA PHE A 315 23.47 42.07 41.92
C PHE A 315 24.73 42.51 41.16
N PRO A 316 25.84 41.76 41.18
CA PRO A 316 27.00 42.09 40.37
C PRO A 316 26.84 41.71 38.91
N PRO A 317 27.39 42.45 37.96
CA PRO A 317 27.36 42.22 36.54
C PRO A 317 28.31 41.10 36.09
N PRO A 318 28.09 40.48 34.92
CA PRO A 318 28.93 39.43 34.38
C PRO A 318 30.28 39.99 33.90
N PRO A 319 31.37 39.22 33.98
CA PRO A 319 32.71 39.70 33.61
C PRO A 319 32.91 39.76 32.09
N PRO A 320 33.75 40.72 31.60
CA PRO A 320 34.00 40.90 30.18
C PRO A 320 35.02 39.90 29.60
N PRO A 321 35.11 39.78 28.27
CA PRO A 321 36.01 38.82 27.62
C PRO A 321 37.45 39.31 27.64
N ARG A 322 38.37 38.47 28.08
CA ARG A 322 39.82 38.77 28.01
C ARG A 322 40.46 38.22 26.76
N ASN A 323 41.02 39.12 26.02
CA ASN A 323 41.96 38.93 24.89
C ASN A 323 43.34 38.48 25.37
N ARG A 324 43.95 37.67 24.52
CA ARG A 324 45.38 37.50 24.24
C ARG A 324 46.34 37.52 25.40
N PHE A 325 47.03 36.39 25.59
CA PHE A 325 48.47 36.41 25.89
C PHE A 325 49.25 35.34 25.14
N SER A 326 50.45 35.70 24.81
CA SER A 326 51.46 35.24 23.87
C SER A 326 52.06 33.86 24.23
N ARG A 327 52.61 33.27 23.19
CA ARG A 327 53.58 32.15 23.20
C ARG A 327 54.74 32.42 24.18
N SER A 328 55.05 31.44 25.04
CA SER A 328 56.36 30.82 25.16
C SER A 328 56.42 29.86 26.37
N GLN A 329 57.10 28.73 26.15
CA GLN A 329 57.56 27.77 27.16
C GLN A 329 56.52 26.87 27.84
N PHE A 330 56.25 25.75 27.22
CA PHE A 330 56.30 24.40 27.84
C PHE A 330 56.52 23.34 26.78
N ARG A 331 57.77 23.10 26.44
CA ARG A 331 58.16 21.84 25.77
C ARG A 331 58.52 20.85 26.87
N ARG A 332 57.89 19.68 26.72
CA ARG A 332 58.15 18.36 27.32
C ARG A 332 57.02 17.87 28.23
N SER A 333 56.19 17.04 27.64
CA SER A 333 55.53 15.80 28.13
C SER A 333 54.09 15.74 27.66
N LEU A 334 53.89 15.50 26.35
CA LEU A 334 52.56 15.11 25.78
C LEU A 334 52.79 14.29 24.49
N LEU A 335 53.48 13.16 24.66
CA LEU A 335 53.64 12.12 23.60
C LEU A 335 52.80 10.86 23.91
N GLY A 336 51.69 10.98 24.59
CA GLY A 336 50.86 9.82 24.96
C GLY A 336 49.37 9.94 24.60
N ILE A 337 48.81 11.16 24.37
CA ILE A 337 47.35 11.32 24.25
C ILE A 337 46.86 11.40 22.78
N PRO A 338 47.59 11.95 21.80
CA PRO A 338 47.16 11.95 20.42
C PRO A 338 47.10 10.54 19.77
N GLY A 339 47.92 9.61 20.26
CA GLY A 339 47.94 8.22 19.76
C GLY A 339 46.69 7.42 20.14
N ILE A 340 46.19 7.64 21.35
CA ILE A 340 44.98 6.92 21.82
C ILE A 340 43.71 7.48 21.16
N ILE A 341 43.64 8.81 20.99
CA ILE A 341 42.50 9.41 20.28
C ILE A 341 42.53 9.10 18.80
N ALA A 342 43.70 9.07 18.17
CA ALA A 342 43.85 8.64 16.79
C ALA A 342 43.61 7.13 16.63
N ALA A 343 44.07 6.31 17.55
CA ALA A 343 43.77 4.86 17.56
C ALA A 343 42.28 4.57 17.83
N CYS A 344 41.63 5.28 18.72
CA CYS A 344 40.19 5.18 18.93
C CYS A 344 39.38 5.73 17.72
N ALA A 345 39.82 6.84 17.11
CA ALA A 345 39.21 7.36 15.91
C ALA A 345 39.42 6.44 14.69
N ILE A 346 40.62 5.84 14.57
CA ILE A 346 40.93 4.84 13.52
C ILE A 346 40.19 3.52 13.81
N ALA A 347 40.08 3.09 15.06
CA ALA A 347 39.30 1.93 15.43
C ALA A 347 37.79 2.16 15.17
N LEU A 348 37.24 3.32 15.51
CA LEU A 348 35.87 3.71 15.19
C LEU A 348 35.67 3.93 13.69
N PHE A 349 36.68 4.36 12.95
CA PHE A 349 36.65 4.50 11.50
C PHE A 349 36.79 3.14 10.79
N LEU A 350 37.64 2.26 11.31
CA LEU A 350 37.81 0.87 10.84
C LEU A 350 36.60 0.00 11.20
N ASP A 351 35.97 0.20 12.37
CA ASP A 351 34.71 -0.45 12.74
C ASP A 351 33.56 0.00 11.84
N ASN A 352 33.54 1.26 11.40
CA ASN A 352 32.61 1.77 10.40
C ASN A 352 32.88 1.30 8.97
N ILE A 353 34.09 0.80 8.67
CA ILE A 353 34.47 0.25 7.35
C ILE A 353 34.39 -1.27 7.33
N LEU A 354 34.62 -1.92 8.48
CA LEU A 354 34.72 -3.39 8.57
C LEU A 354 33.43 -4.07 9.05
N THR A 355 32.52 -3.36 9.71
CA THR A 355 31.17 -3.85 9.96
C THR A 355 30.22 -3.29 8.91
N PRO A 356 29.71 -4.12 7.98
CA PRO A 356 28.68 -3.66 7.08
C PRO A 356 27.47 -3.23 7.91
N LYS A 357 27.12 -1.94 7.91
CA LYS A 357 25.86 -1.43 8.48
C LYS A 357 24.70 -1.97 7.65
N THR A 358 24.37 -3.25 7.85
CA THR A 358 23.22 -3.90 7.27
C THR A 358 22.07 -3.77 8.24
N CYS A 359 21.10 -2.94 7.96
CA CYS A 359 19.87 -2.68 8.72
C CYS A 359 19.85 -1.48 9.70
N LEU A 360 20.56 -0.40 9.44
CA LEU A 360 20.10 0.93 9.82
C LEU A 360 19.62 1.59 8.52
N LEU A 361 18.53 1.06 7.99
CA LEU A 361 17.91 1.57 6.78
C LEU A 361 17.23 2.89 7.13
N VAL A 362 17.24 3.83 6.21
CA VAL A 362 16.53 5.09 6.36
C VAL A 362 15.04 4.75 6.51
N GLN A 363 14.46 5.10 7.63
CA GLN A 363 13.04 4.89 7.91
C GLN A 363 12.22 5.54 6.78
N GLY A 364 11.40 4.76 6.09
CA GLY A 364 10.57 5.23 4.97
C GLY A 364 10.99 4.76 3.57
N ASP A 365 12.08 3.99 3.42
CA ASP A 365 12.54 3.47 2.11
C ASP A 365 11.78 2.21 1.63
N ALA A 366 10.69 1.83 2.29
CA ALA A 366 9.96 0.57 2.04
C ALA A 366 10.88 -0.66 1.97
N LEU A 367 11.90 -0.65 2.82
CA LEU A 367 12.84 -1.73 3.11
C LEU A 367 12.74 -2.04 4.60
N SER A 368 12.70 -3.32 4.99
CA SER A 368 12.66 -3.68 6.41
C SER A 368 13.41 -4.97 6.70
N CYS A 369 14.08 -4.99 7.86
CA CYS A 369 14.63 -6.19 8.48
C CYS A 369 13.80 -6.65 9.70
N GLY A 370 12.77 -5.87 10.09
CA GLY A 370 11.92 -6.06 11.27
C GLY A 370 11.54 -4.76 11.98
N GLU A 371 12.10 -3.63 11.56
CA GLU A 371 11.84 -2.30 12.08
C GLU A 371 10.57 -1.64 11.53
N GLU A 372 9.99 -2.20 10.48
CA GLU A 372 8.73 -1.76 9.89
C GLU A 372 7.97 -2.97 9.30
N SER A 373 6.65 -3.06 9.49
CA SER A 373 5.82 -4.03 8.77
C SER A 373 5.46 -3.49 7.39
N LEU A 374 5.77 -4.24 6.34
CA LEU A 374 5.50 -3.86 4.95
C LEU A 374 4.18 -4.43 4.43
N LEU A 375 3.73 -5.58 4.95
CA LEU A 375 2.46 -6.20 4.58
C LEU A 375 1.29 -5.61 5.40
N LYS A 376 1.03 -4.31 5.24
CA LYS A 376 0.02 -3.57 6.01
C LYS A 376 -1.39 -3.77 5.44
N SER A 377 -2.13 -4.79 5.85
CA SER A 377 -3.61 -4.75 5.76
C SER A 377 -4.26 -4.43 7.11
N SER A 378 -3.75 -4.96 8.19
CA SER A 378 -3.85 -4.60 9.62
C SER A 378 -2.72 -5.37 10.30
N THR A 379 -1.79 -4.67 10.92
CA THR A 379 -0.68 -5.34 11.61
C THR A 379 -1.20 -5.85 12.96
N PRO A 380 -1.11 -7.16 13.26
CA PRO A 380 -1.48 -7.70 14.56
C PRO A 380 -0.72 -7.02 15.69
N ARG A 381 -1.36 -6.91 16.87
CA ARG A 381 -0.82 -6.15 18.01
C ARG A 381 0.57 -6.64 18.46
N LEU A 382 0.75 -7.94 18.58
CA LEU A 382 2.04 -8.50 19.00
C LEU A 382 3.11 -8.33 17.92
N LYS A 383 2.74 -8.46 16.63
CA LYS A 383 3.65 -8.17 15.52
C LYS A 383 4.12 -6.72 15.56
N GLN A 384 3.20 -5.77 15.77
CA GLN A 384 3.54 -4.35 15.88
C GLN A 384 4.45 -4.08 17.09
N ALA A 385 4.19 -4.71 18.23
CA ALA A 385 5.08 -4.62 19.41
C ALA A 385 6.49 -5.14 19.07
N GLY A 386 6.60 -6.26 18.36
CA GLY A 386 7.88 -6.80 17.89
C GLY A 386 8.63 -5.84 16.97
N VAL A 387 7.92 -5.21 16.02
CA VAL A 387 8.45 -4.18 15.11
C VAL A 387 8.99 -3.00 15.90
N ASN A 388 8.22 -2.50 16.86
CA ASN A 388 8.61 -1.36 17.69
C ASN A 388 9.87 -1.66 18.53
N GLU A 389 9.98 -2.86 19.11
CA GLU A 389 11.16 -3.25 19.88
C GLU A 389 12.37 -3.51 18.97
N PHE A 390 12.16 -4.04 17.77
CA PHE A 390 13.22 -4.19 16.77
C PHE A 390 13.81 -2.84 16.35
N ALA A 391 12.95 -1.85 16.09
CA ALA A 391 13.35 -0.49 15.76
C ALA A 391 14.16 0.18 16.87
N LYS A 392 13.89 -0.15 18.16
CA LYS A 392 14.66 0.30 19.31
C LYS A 392 15.95 -0.51 19.54
N SER A 393 16.27 -1.50 18.69
CA SER A 393 17.36 -2.44 18.86
C SER A 393 17.22 -3.38 20.08
N ASN A 394 16.02 -3.53 20.63
CA ASN A 394 15.70 -4.46 21.69
C ASN A 394 15.41 -5.86 21.10
N TYR A 395 16.38 -6.44 20.42
CA TYR A 395 16.20 -7.61 19.58
C TYR A 395 15.69 -8.87 20.31
N ARG A 396 16.02 -9.04 21.59
CA ARG A 396 15.50 -10.15 22.39
C ARG A 396 14.01 -10.02 22.65
N GLU A 397 13.55 -8.83 23.00
CA GLU A 397 12.13 -8.56 23.20
C GLU A 397 11.37 -8.60 21.86
N ALA A 398 11.95 -8.05 20.79
CA ALA A 398 11.40 -8.16 19.45
C ALA A 398 11.17 -9.63 19.06
N PHE A 399 12.18 -10.49 19.27
CA PHE A 399 12.04 -11.94 19.04
C PHE A 399 10.88 -12.56 19.83
N ASN A 400 10.76 -12.23 21.13
CA ASN A 400 9.69 -12.74 21.99
C ASN A 400 8.29 -12.32 21.48
N TYR A 401 8.13 -11.06 21.07
CA TYR A 401 6.87 -10.57 20.50
C TYR A 401 6.56 -11.21 19.15
N PHE A 402 7.52 -11.32 18.22
CA PHE A 402 7.32 -12.00 16.94
C PHE A 402 6.99 -13.49 17.12
N LYS A 403 7.65 -14.18 18.07
CA LYS A 403 7.35 -15.57 18.42
C LYS A 403 5.91 -15.72 18.91
N ARG A 404 5.47 -14.85 19.81
CA ARG A 404 4.09 -14.84 20.28
C ARG A 404 3.09 -14.51 19.17
N SER A 405 3.36 -13.51 18.34
CA SER A 405 2.51 -13.17 17.20
C SER A 405 2.36 -14.36 16.23
N TRP A 406 3.45 -15.08 15.96
CA TRP A 406 3.45 -16.29 15.12
C TRP A 406 2.54 -17.40 15.64
N HIS A 407 2.44 -17.55 16.96
CA HIS A 407 1.65 -18.60 17.60
C HIS A 407 0.22 -18.17 17.98
N GLU A 408 0.04 -16.94 18.45
CA GLU A 408 -1.18 -16.48 19.11
C GLU A 408 -2.12 -15.67 18.19
N GLU A 409 -1.54 -14.92 17.22
CA GLU A 409 -2.31 -13.97 16.39
C GLU A 409 -2.49 -14.46 14.94
N GLU A 410 -1.68 -13.94 14.03
CA GLU A 410 -1.73 -14.32 12.64
C GLU A 410 -0.81 -15.51 12.40
N ARG A 411 -1.34 -16.70 12.62
CA ARG A 411 -0.58 -17.92 12.39
C ARG A 411 -0.09 -17.98 10.97
N LYS A 412 1.20 -18.33 10.81
CA LYS A 412 1.84 -18.59 9.52
C LYS A 412 2.01 -17.33 8.64
N ASP A 413 2.15 -16.15 9.27
CA ASP A 413 2.54 -14.96 8.55
C ASP A 413 4.04 -14.97 8.21
N PRO A 414 4.43 -15.03 6.91
CA PRO A 414 5.82 -15.19 6.51
C PRO A 414 6.70 -13.97 6.82
N GLU A 415 6.14 -12.76 6.87
CA GLU A 415 6.85 -11.56 7.27
C GLU A 415 7.26 -11.65 8.75
N THR A 416 6.33 -12.06 9.61
CA THR A 416 6.61 -12.30 11.04
C THR A 416 7.72 -13.34 11.24
N LEU A 417 7.72 -14.42 10.44
CA LEU A 417 8.76 -15.46 10.53
C LEU A 417 10.14 -14.93 10.12
N ILE A 418 10.23 -14.13 9.05
CA ILE A 418 11.48 -13.49 8.62
C ILE A 418 12.00 -12.54 9.72
N TYR A 419 11.13 -11.70 10.27
CA TYR A 419 11.51 -10.77 11.33
C TYR A 419 11.92 -11.47 12.62
N MET A 420 11.27 -12.58 12.97
CA MET A 420 11.64 -13.43 14.10
C MET A 420 13.06 -14.00 13.91
N ASN A 421 13.38 -14.53 12.72
CA ASN A 421 14.72 -15.00 12.37
C ASN A 421 15.75 -13.86 12.48
N ASN A 422 15.47 -12.69 11.91
CA ASN A 422 16.37 -11.55 11.96
C ASN A 422 16.61 -11.06 13.39
N ALA A 423 15.54 -10.98 14.21
CA ALA A 423 15.65 -10.59 15.63
C ALA A 423 16.49 -11.59 16.43
N LEU A 424 16.36 -12.89 16.16
CA LEU A 424 17.15 -13.92 16.85
C LEU A 424 18.64 -13.81 16.52
N LEU A 425 19.00 -13.62 15.24
CA LEU A 425 20.38 -13.39 14.82
C LEU A 425 21.02 -12.22 15.59
N LYS A 426 20.30 -11.09 15.64
CA LYS A 426 20.75 -9.88 16.33
C LYS A 426 20.82 -10.09 17.85
N ALA A 427 19.84 -10.73 18.46
CA ALA A 427 19.81 -11.01 19.90
C ALA A 427 20.97 -11.90 20.34
N LYS A 428 21.36 -12.88 19.50
CA LYS A 428 22.47 -13.79 19.75
C LYS A 428 23.82 -13.24 19.30
N LYS A 429 23.85 -12.07 18.64
CA LYS A 429 25.07 -11.49 18.03
C LYS A 429 25.75 -12.51 17.10
N ALA A 430 24.96 -13.31 16.40
CA ALA A 430 25.48 -14.31 15.47
C ALA A 430 26.01 -13.63 14.20
N ASP A 431 27.07 -14.20 13.62
CA ASP A 431 27.49 -13.83 12.27
C ASP A 431 26.46 -14.27 11.25
N TYR A 432 26.24 -13.48 10.18
CA TYR A 432 25.27 -13.80 9.14
C TYR A 432 25.66 -13.24 7.78
N TYR A 433 25.10 -13.84 6.73
CA TYR A 433 25.04 -13.28 5.40
C TYR A 433 23.68 -12.64 5.14
N THR A 434 23.58 -11.71 4.21
CA THR A 434 22.34 -10.96 3.93
C THR A 434 21.89 -11.17 2.49
N LEU A 435 20.63 -11.55 2.34
CA LEU A 435 19.89 -11.55 1.08
C LEU A 435 18.74 -10.55 1.13
N ALA A 436 18.28 -10.09 -0.04
CA ALA A 436 17.09 -9.27 -0.13
C ALA A 436 15.98 -10.02 -0.88
N VAL A 437 14.71 -9.76 -0.50
CA VAL A 437 13.54 -10.21 -1.26
C VAL A 437 12.64 -9.02 -1.58
N ILE A 438 12.27 -8.90 -2.85
CA ILE A 438 11.43 -7.81 -3.35
C ILE A 438 10.02 -8.35 -3.62
N VAL A 439 9.02 -7.73 -3.02
CA VAL A 439 7.62 -8.11 -3.10
C VAL A 439 6.75 -6.99 -3.67
N PRO A 440 5.72 -7.31 -4.48
CA PRO A 440 4.82 -6.33 -5.07
C PRO A 440 3.58 -6.13 -4.17
N VAL A 441 3.66 -5.33 -3.11
CA VAL A 441 2.51 -5.03 -2.24
C VAL A 441 1.63 -3.99 -2.95
N ARG A 442 0.76 -4.46 -3.82
CA ARG A 442 -0.18 -3.60 -4.53
C ARG A 442 -1.27 -3.10 -3.58
N LYS A 443 -1.85 -1.96 -3.93
CA LYS A 443 -3.11 -1.52 -3.33
C LYS A 443 -4.24 -1.79 -4.31
N ASN A 444 -5.32 -2.38 -3.81
CA ASN A 444 -6.55 -2.53 -4.59
C ASN A 444 -7.24 -1.16 -4.78
N GLU A 445 -8.33 -1.14 -5.53
CA GLU A 445 -9.12 0.07 -5.79
C GLU A 445 -9.64 0.75 -4.51
N GLN A 446 -9.72 0.02 -3.40
CA GLN A 446 -10.11 0.52 -2.07
C GLN A 446 -8.90 0.95 -1.22
N GLY A 447 -7.70 1.01 -1.80
CA GLY A 447 -6.46 1.37 -1.10
C GLY A 447 -5.93 0.32 -0.13
N ARG A 448 -6.58 -0.85 -0.03
CA ARG A 448 -6.12 -1.95 0.83
C ARG A 448 -4.98 -2.71 0.17
N ALA A 449 -3.96 -3.05 0.96
CA ALA A 449 -2.85 -3.85 0.49
C ALA A 449 -3.31 -5.25 0.03
N GLU A 450 -2.95 -5.61 -1.20
CA GLU A 450 -3.10 -6.97 -1.72
C GLU A 450 -1.89 -7.79 -1.28
N ILE A 451 -2.04 -8.54 -0.20
CA ILE A 451 -0.95 -9.23 0.47
C ILE A 451 -0.83 -10.71 0.13
N ASP A 452 -1.78 -11.31 -0.61
CA ASP A 452 -1.76 -12.74 -0.91
C ASP A 452 -0.54 -13.14 -1.76
N LEU A 453 -0.27 -12.40 -2.84
CA LEU A 453 0.91 -12.65 -3.67
C LEU A 453 2.22 -12.37 -2.92
N PRO A 454 2.41 -11.24 -2.22
CA PRO A 454 3.55 -11.03 -1.34
C PRO A 454 3.76 -12.13 -0.30
N LYS A 455 2.71 -12.59 0.37
CA LYS A 455 2.80 -13.70 1.34
C LYS A 455 3.28 -15.00 0.69
N GLU A 456 2.80 -15.36 -0.49
CA GLU A 456 3.27 -16.55 -1.21
C GLU A 456 4.76 -16.46 -1.56
N ILE A 457 5.24 -15.28 -1.98
CA ILE A 457 6.66 -15.03 -2.25
C ILE A 457 7.48 -15.14 -0.97
N LEU A 458 7.07 -14.45 0.10
CA LEU A 458 7.82 -14.46 1.36
C LEU A 458 7.86 -15.84 2.01
N ARG A 459 6.83 -16.70 1.85
CA ARG A 459 6.83 -18.07 2.38
C ARG A 459 8.05 -18.88 1.93
N GLY A 460 8.40 -18.78 0.64
CA GLY A 460 9.56 -19.51 0.11
C GLY A 460 10.89 -19.06 0.72
N VAL A 461 11.07 -17.74 0.87
CA VAL A 461 12.29 -17.17 1.49
C VAL A 461 12.33 -17.43 2.98
N ALA A 462 11.19 -17.23 3.68
CA ALA A 462 11.10 -17.46 5.12
C ALA A 462 11.42 -18.92 5.49
N GLN A 463 10.94 -19.89 4.71
CA GLN A 463 11.26 -21.29 4.90
C GLN A 463 12.76 -21.55 4.70
N ALA A 464 13.36 -21.09 3.58
CA ALA A 464 14.77 -21.27 3.31
C ALA A 464 15.67 -20.60 4.38
N GLN A 465 15.27 -19.40 4.84
CA GLN A 465 15.95 -18.69 5.93
C GLN A 465 15.89 -19.48 7.24
N THR A 466 14.71 -20.02 7.58
CA THR A 466 14.49 -20.77 8.81
C THR A 466 15.31 -22.07 8.81
N GLU A 467 15.39 -22.77 7.66
CA GLU A 467 16.22 -23.96 7.49
C GLU A 467 17.71 -23.68 7.80
N VAL A 468 18.24 -22.53 7.36
CA VAL A 468 19.61 -22.09 7.64
C VAL A 468 19.80 -21.74 9.12
N ASN A 469 18.83 -21.04 9.72
CA ASN A 469 18.94 -20.51 11.08
C ASN A 469 18.49 -21.51 12.14
N LEU A 470 18.12 -22.73 11.79
CA LEU A 470 17.47 -23.71 12.69
C LEU A 470 18.27 -23.98 13.96
N ASN A 471 19.59 -24.12 13.84
CA ASN A 471 20.47 -24.37 15.00
C ASN A 471 20.41 -23.27 16.07
N LEU A 472 20.08 -22.03 15.64
CA LEU A 472 19.88 -20.89 16.54
C LEU A 472 18.56 -21.02 17.32
N PHE A 473 17.51 -21.55 16.67
CA PHE A 473 16.20 -21.80 17.29
C PHE A 473 16.29 -22.99 18.27
N ASN A 474 16.93 -24.08 17.89
CA ASN A 474 17.06 -25.27 18.72
C ASN A 474 17.82 -25.04 20.05
N SER A 475 18.66 -23.99 20.09
CA SER A 475 19.35 -23.60 21.31
C SER A 475 18.44 -22.82 22.30
N GLU A 476 17.25 -22.36 21.87
CA GLU A 476 16.23 -21.73 22.73
C GLU A 476 15.32 -22.83 23.30
N ARG A 477 15.41 -23.15 24.59
CA ARG A 477 14.69 -24.25 25.26
C ARG A 477 13.17 -24.29 25.08
N ASP A 478 12.56 -23.21 24.64
CA ASP A 478 11.11 -23.06 24.42
C ASP A 478 10.71 -22.90 22.96
N SER A 479 11.62 -23.11 22.01
CA SER A 479 11.38 -22.82 20.59
C SER A 479 10.82 -24.03 19.84
N ASN A 480 9.70 -24.58 20.31
CA ASN A 480 8.91 -25.49 19.48
C ASN A 480 8.29 -24.70 18.30
N LEU A 481 9.00 -24.60 17.19
CA LEU A 481 8.40 -24.34 15.89
C LEU A 481 7.59 -25.59 15.47
N ASN A 482 6.58 -25.99 16.31
CA ASN A 482 5.66 -27.11 16.06
C ASN A 482 6.31 -28.44 15.64
N GLY A 483 7.40 -28.87 16.31
CA GLY A 483 8.05 -30.14 16.02
C GLY A 483 8.72 -30.20 14.63
N LEU A 484 9.15 -29.08 14.11
CA LEU A 484 9.96 -29.04 12.89
C LEU A 484 11.34 -29.62 13.18
N GLU A 485 11.49 -30.86 12.94
CA GLU A 485 12.79 -31.53 12.79
C GLU A 485 13.28 -31.29 11.35
N PHE A 486 13.79 -30.10 11.09
CA PHE A 486 14.64 -29.95 9.93
C PHE A 486 15.96 -30.68 10.21
N GLN A 487 16.47 -31.45 9.27
CA GLN A 487 17.80 -31.98 9.38
C GLN A 487 18.78 -30.83 9.60
N GLU A 488 19.64 -30.95 10.61
CA GLU A 488 20.74 -30.01 10.81
C GLU A 488 21.48 -29.86 9.48
N ASN A 489 21.31 -28.71 8.87
CA ASN A 489 22.15 -28.32 7.76
C ASN A 489 23.32 -27.52 8.38
N PRO A 490 24.54 -28.06 8.49
CA PRO A 490 25.70 -27.33 8.96
C PRO A 490 26.09 -26.23 7.98
N ALA A 491 25.28 -26.01 7.00
CA ALA A 491 25.37 -25.08 5.90
C ALA A 491 25.71 -23.67 6.38
N MET A 492 26.24 -22.87 5.48
CA MET A 492 26.68 -21.49 5.72
C MET A 492 27.85 -21.34 6.70
N LYS A 493 28.65 -22.41 6.93
CA LYS A 493 29.87 -22.36 7.74
C LYS A 493 29.67 -21.77 9.13
N GLY A 494 28.54 -22.10 9.77
CA GLY A 494 28.18 -21.64 11.10
C GLY A 494 27.62 -20.22 11.18
N LYS A 495 27.40 -19.55 10.03
CA LYS A 495 26.78 -18.22 9.96
C LYS A 495 25.29 -18.34 9.66
N GLY A 496 24.52 -17.42 10.17
CA GLY A 496 23.09 -17.33 9.89
C GLY A 496 22.77 -16.62 8.56
N LEU A 497 21.50 -16.58 8.23
CA LEU A 497 20.95 -15.86 7.08
C LEU A 497 19.99 -14.76 7.54
N GLN A 498 20.33 -13.51 7.26
CA GLN A 498 19.45 -12.36 7.39
C GLN A 498 18.73 -12.07 6.06
N VAL A 499 17.47 -11.67 6.13
CA VAL A 499 16.67 -11.29 4.96
C VAL A 499 16.15 -9.87 5.11
N ILE A 500 16.40 -9.05 4.11
CA ILE A 500 15.78 -7.73 3.93
C ILE A 500 14.55 -7.91 3.06
N ILE A 501 13.39 -7.43 3.50
CA ILE A 501 12.18 -7.34 2.68
C ILE A 501 12.14 -5.95 2.06
N ALA A 502 11.86 -5.87 0.76
CA ALA A 502 11.68 -4.63 0.01
C ALA A 502 10.31 -4.65 -0.68
N ASP A 503 9.57 -3.54 -0.63
CA ASP A 503 8.30 -3.41 -1.34
C ASP A 503 8.47 -2.52 -2.58
N ASP A 504 8.23 -3.07 -3.78
CA ASP A 504 8.25 -2.32 -5.03
C ASP A 504 6.87 -1.80 -5.45
N ALA A 505 5.84 -2.06 -4.63
CA ALA A 505 4.45 -1.69 -4.87
C ALA A 505 3.92 -2.09 -6.27
N ASN A 506 4.71 -2.83 -7.05
CA ASN A 506 4.53 -3.10 -8.48
C ASN A 506 4.41 -1.80 -9.31
N LEU A 507 5.15 -0.76 -8.92
CA LEU A 507 5.23 0.52 -9.61
C LEU A 507 6.65 0.73 -10.13
N LYS A 508 6.79 1.32 -11.32
CA LYS A 508 8.07 1.53 -11.99
C LYS A 508 9.04 2.34 -11.12
N GLU A 509 8.59 3.49 -10.64
CA GLU A 509 9.40 4.41 -9.85
C GLU A 509 9.87 3.76 -8.54
N GLU A 510 8.96 3.05 -7.85
CA GLU A 510 9.25 2.33 -6.61
C GLU A 510 10.22 1.17 -6.86
N SER A 511 10.04 0.42 -7.94
CA SER A 511 10.95 -0.68 -8.27
C SER A 511 12.39 -0.20 -8.53
N ILE A 512 12.53 0.92 -9.25
CA ILE A 512 13.83 1.57 -9.51
C ILE A 512 14.42 2.10 -8.20
N ALA A 513 13.62 2.72 -7.34
CA ALA A 513 14.07 3.21 -6.04
C ALA A 513 14.58 2.06 -5.16
N ARG A 514 13.81 0.94 -5.06
CA ARG A 514 14.24 -0.25 -4.29
C ARG A 514 15.52 -0.86 -4.83
N ALA A 515 15.62 -1.02 -6.15
CA ALA A 515 16.84 -1.54 -6.76
C ALA A 515 18.05 -0.66 -6.41
N ASN A 516 17.92 0.67 -6.54
CA ASN A 516 18.99 1.62 -6.20
C ASN A 516 19.36 1.60 -4.71
N SER A 517 18.39 1.43 -3.82
CA SER A 517 18.66 1.29 -2.38
C SER A 517 19.39 -0.02 -2.08
N LEU A 518 18.94 -1.15 -2.63
CA LEU A 518 19.54 -2.46 -2.39
C LEU A 518 20.98 -2.58 -2.91
N VAL A 519 21.30 -2.03 -4.08
CA VAL A 519 22.66 -2.10 -4.62
C VAL A 519 23.68 -1.29 -3.82
N LYS A 520 23.23 -0.25 -3.10
CA LYS A 520 24.07 0.56 -2.20
C LYS A 520 24.39 -0.14 -0.87
N LEU A 521 23.62 -1.16 -0.49
CA LEU A 521 23.85 -1.92 0.72
C LEU A 521 24.96 -2.96 0.50
N GLY A 522 26.20 -2.61 0.83
CA GLY A 522 27.40 -3.44 0.53
C GLY A 522 27.38 -4.86 1.09
N GLY A 523 26.60 -5.11 2.17
CA GLY A 523 26.45 -6.44 2.78
C GLY A 523 25.45 -7.36 2.08
N VAL A 524 24.65 -6.89 1.12
CA VAL A 524 23.67 -7.71 0.38
C VAL A 524 24.39 -8.48 -0.71
N LEU A 525 24.37 -9.83 -0.66
CA LEU A 525 25.02 -10.73 -1.58
C LEU A 525 24.17 -11.13 -2.78
N GLY A 526 22.83 -11.06 -2.66
CA GLY A 526 21.91 -11.40 -3.73
C GLY A 526 20.51 -10.88 -3.45
N ALA A 527 19.72 -10.71 -4.50
CA ALA A 527 18.35 -10.23 -4.46
C ALA A 527 17.40 -11.24 -5.14
N ILE A 528 16.24 -11.49 -4.54
CA ILE A 528 15.16 -12.36 -5.03
C ILE A 528 13.99 -11.46 -5.43
N GLY A 529 13.64 -11.42 -6.70
CA GLY A 529 12.62 -10.52 -7.26
C GLY A 529 13.12 -10.00 -8.62
N HIS A 530 12.66 -8.92 -9.17
CA HIS A 530 11.30 -8.45 -9.04
C HIS A 530 10.35 -9.50 -9.60
N TYR A 531 9.11 -9.59 -9.08
CA TYR A 531 8.24 -10.70 -9.44
C TYR A 531 7.60 -10.54 -10.83
N THR A 532 7.21 -9.33 -11.21
CA THR A 532 6.53 -9.07 -12.47
C THR A 532 7.49 -8.75 -13.61
N ASN A 533 7.06 -8.99 -14.85
CA ASN A 533 7.86 -8.75 -16.06
C ASN A 533 8.28 -7.28 -16.18
N ALA A 534 7.34 -6.36 -15.99
CA ALA A 534 7.59 -4.92 -16.12
C ALA A 534 8.62 -4.42 -15.09
N MET A 535 8.46 -4.80 -13.81
CA MET A 535 9.40 -4.37 -12.76
C MET A 535 10.79 -4.97 -12.96
N THR A 536 10.88 -6.23 -13.42
CA THR A 536 12.15 -6.86 -13.78
C THR A 536 12.81 -6.11 -14.93
N ALA A 537 12.08 -5.79 -16.00
CA ALA A 537 12.61 -5.08 -17.15
C ALA A 537 13.17 -3.69 -16.80
N HIS A 538 12.52 -2.97 -15.87
CA HIS A 538 12.96 -1.64 -15.43
C HIS A 538 14.19 -1.66 -14.52
N THR A 539 14.46 -2.77 -13.83
CA THR A 539 15.47 -2.82 -12.76
C THR A 539 16.68 -3.69 -13.06
N VAL A 540 16.57 -4.64 -13.98
CA VAL A 540 17.61 -5.63 -14.27
C VAL A 540 18.97 -5.00 -14.62
N ASP A 541 18.99 -3.86 -15.32
CA ASP A 541 20.22 -3.15 -15.67
C ASP A 541 20.89 -2.50 -14.45
N ILE A 542 20.11 -2.05 -13.44
CA ILE A 542 20.62 -1.49 -12.19
C ILE A 542 21.39 -2.56 -11.42
N TYR A 543 20.82 -3.75 -11.26
CA TYR A 543 21.49 -4.88 -10.59
C TYR A 543 22.73 -5.34 -11.34
N ASN A 544 22.63 -5.46 -12.68
CA ASN A 544 23.74 -5.90 -13.51
C ASN A 544 24.94 -4.93 -13.49
N GLN A 545 24.69 -3.62 -13.49
CA GLN A 545 25.74 -2.57 -13.43
C GLN A 545 26.42 -2.48 -12.06
N ASN A 546 25.73 -2.90 -10.99
CA ASN A 546 26.23 -2.86 -9.62
C ASN A 546 26.69 -4.23 -9.09
N ASN A 547 26.88 -5.20 -9.97
CA ASN A 547 27.38 -6.54 -9.66
C ASN A 547 26.56 -7.27 -8.57
N LEU A 548 25.26 -7.01 -8.46
CA LEU A 548 24.37 -7.70 -7.53
C LEU A 548 23.52 -8.73 -8.25
N VAL A 549 23.66 -10.00 -7.89
CA VAL A 549 22.84 -11.07 -8.47
C VAL A 549 21.37 -10.84 -8.18
N LEU A 550 20.57 -10.83 -9.24
CA LEU A 550 19.10 -10.81 -9.17
C LEU A 550 18.55 -12.14 -9.67
N ILE A 551 17.77 -12.84 -8.84
CA ILE A 551 17.06 -14.06 -9.26
C ILE A 551 15.57 -13.79 -9.23
N SER A 552 14.93 -13.76 -10.42
CA SER A 552 13.49 -13.58 -10.51
C SER A 552 12.73 -14.90 -10.45
N PRO A 553 11.80 -15.08 -9.47
CA PRO A 553 10.97 -16.29 -9.39
C PRO A 553 9.66 -16.18 -10.19
N GLY A 554 9.37 -15.04 -10.81
CA GLY A 554 8.10 -14.79 -11.49
C GLY A 554 8.19 -14.23 -12.89
N SER A 555 9.29 -13.55 -13.24
CA SER A 555 9.43 -12.87 -14.53
C SER A 555 9.82 -13.82 -15.67
N THR A 556 8.93 -13.88 -16.66
CA THR A 556 9.14 -14.67 -17.89
C THR A 556 9.62 -13.81 -19.06
N THR A 557 9.82 -12.49 -18.87
CA THR A 557 10.11 -11.52 -19.94
C THR A 557 11.37 -11.86 -20.70
N GLU A 558 11.29 -11.80 -22.03
CA GLU A 558 12.48 -11.92 -22.89
C GLU A 558 13.35 -10.65 -22.82
N ALA A 559 12.75 -9.47 -22.56
CA ALA A 559 13.48 -8.20 -22.42
C ALA A 559 14.62 -8.26 -21.38
N ALA A 560 14.49 -9.08 -20.33
CA ALA A 560 15.56 -9.29 -19.35
C ALA A 560 16.77 -10.08 -19.91
N THR A 561 16.65 -10.75 -21.05
CA THR A 561 17.66 -11.63 -21.65
C THR A 561 18.04 -11.26 -23.10
N GLU A 562 17.44 -10.23 -23.68
CA GLU A 562 17.79 -9.70 -25.02
C GLU A 562 19.22 -9.18 -25.10
N LYS A 563 19.73 -8.63 -24.00
CA LYS A 563 21.13 -8.20 -23.87
C LYS A 563 21.85 -9.10 -22.87
N PRO A 564 23.17 -9.33 -23.01
CA PRO A 564 23.94 -10.08 -22.02
C PRO A 564 23.89 -9.41 -20.64
N ARG A 565 23.23 -10.01 -19.67
CA ARG A 565 23.16 -9.55 -18.27
C ARG A 565 23.68 -10.65 -17.36
N LYS A 566 24.93 -10.58 -16.98
CA LYS A 566 25.65 -11.62 -16.24
C LYS A 566 25.09 -11.86 -14.85
N PHE A 567 24.47 -10.84 -14.23
CA PHE A 567 23.97 -10.88 -12.87
C PHE A 567 22.46 -11.15 -12.78
N PHE A 568 21.80 -11.48 -13.89
CA PHE A 568 20.38 -11.83 -13.91
C PHE A 568 20.17 -13.33 -14.12
N PHE A 569 19.32 -13.92 -13.26
CA PHE A 569 18.89 -15.31 -13.35
C PHE A 569 17.36 -15.40 -13.11
N ARG A 570 16.75 -16.51 -13.53
CA ARG A 570 15.32 -16.78 -13.26
C ARG A 570 15.05 -18.24 -12.97
N THR A 571 14.23 -18.53 -11.95
CA THR A 571 13.78 -19.88 -11.61
C THR A 571 12.52 -20.30 -12.36
N VAL A 572 11.78 -19.34 -12.93
CA VAL A 572 10.59 -19.58 -13.77
C VAL A 572 11.00 -19.89 -15.22
N PRO A 573 10.28 -20.76 -15.95
CA PRO A 573 10.57 -21.01 -17.36
C PRO A 573 10.24 -19.77 -18.22
N ARG A 574 10.93 -19.65 -19.34
CA ARG A 574 10.64 -18.59 -20.34
C ARG A 574 9.23 -18.75 -20.92
N THR A 575 8.62 -17.66 -21.37
CA THR A 575 7.33 -17.63 -22.05
C THR A 575 7.27 -18.65 -23.19
N LYS A 576 8.32 -18.74 -24.01
CA LYS A 576 8.41 -19.68 -25.13
C LYS A 576 8.19 -21.14 -24.70
N VAL A 577 8.76 -21.59 -23.58
CA VAL A 577 8.63 -22.96 -23.07
C VAL A 577 7.19 -23.23 -22.59
N SER A 578 6.58 -22.23 -21.92
CA SER A 578 5.19 -22.35 -21.48
C SER A 578 4.21 -22.44 -22.63
N VAL A 579 4.44 -21.63 -23.66
CA VAL A 579 3.65 -21.63 -24.89
C VAL A 579 3.76 -22.96 -25.63
N GLU A 580 4.95 -23.54 -25.72
CA GLU A 580 5.19 -24.83 -26.37
C GLU A 580 4.34 -25.95 -25.75
N VAL A 581 4.30 -26.03 -24.43
CA VAL A 581 3.47 -26.99 -23.69
C VAL A 581 1.98 -26.81 -24.03
N PHE A 582 1.50 -25.58 -24.11
CA PHE A 582 0.12 -25.29 -24.48
C PHE A 582 -0.22 -25.67 -25.92
N ALA A 583 0.57 -25.16 -26.86
CA ALA A 583 0.30 -25.38 -28.28
C ALA A 583 0.33 -26.89 -28.62
N LYS A 584 1.30 -27.61 -28.07
CA LYS A 584 1.40 -29.05 -28.17
C LYS A 584 0.18 -29.78 -27.61
N TYR A 585 -0.27 -29.39 -26.39
CA TYR A 585 -1.43 -29.99 -25.77
C TYR A 585 -2.71 -29.79 -26.58
N LEU A 586 -2.95 -28.57 -27.07
CA LEU A 586 -4.15 -28.27 -27.83
C LEU A 586 -4.21 -29.02 -29.15
N ILE A 587 -3.12 -29.00 -29.91
CA ILE A 587 -3.10 -29.62 -31.26
C ILE A 587 -2.98 -31.13 -31.17
N GLU A 588 -1.91 -31.62 -30.51
CA GLU A 588 -1.60 -33.06 -30.55
C GLU A 588 -2.50 -33.91 -29.64
N LYS A 589 -2.91 -33.40 -28.49
CA LYS A 589 -3.69 -34.17 -27.52
C LYS A 589 -5.18 -33.93 -27.60
N LYS A 590 -5.62 -32.71 -27.98
CA LYS A 590 -7.04 -32.34 -28.05
C LYS A 590 -7.57 -32.12 -29.45
N GLY A 591 -6.72 -32.12 -30.47
CA GLY A 591 -7.11 -31.92 -31.86
C GLY A 591 -7.77 -30.56 -32.12
N GLN A 592 -7.44 -29.55 -31.30
CA GLN A 592 -8.02 -28.24 -31.39
C GLN A 592 -7.23 -27.37 -32.37
N SER A 593 -7.85 -27.00 -33.47
CA SER A 593 -7.22 -26.18 -34.52
C SER A 593 -7.73 -24.75 -34.61
N LYS A 594 -8.75 -24.38 -33.81
CA LYS A 594 -9.30 -23.01 -33.73
C LYS A 594 -9.23 -22.50 -32.32
N VAL A 595 -8.84 -21.23 -32.15
CA VAL A 595 -8.69 -20.59 -30.84
C VAL A 595 -9.28 -19.18 -30.86
N ALA A 596 -9.77 -18.74 -29.69
CA ALA A 596 -10.10 -17.34 -29.38
C ALA A 596 -9.22 -16.90 -28.22
N GLY A 597 -8.53 -15.79 -28.36
CA GLY A 597 -7.59 -15.25 -27.38
C GLY A 597 -8.23 -14.21 -26.48
N PHE A 598 -8.15 -14.44 -25.19
CA PHE A 598 -8.60 -13.52 -24.17
C PHE A 598 -7.41 -13.16 -23.28
N TYR A 599 -6.89 -11.98 -23.44
CA TYR A 599 -5.67 -11.55 -22.72
C TYR A 599 -5.77 -10.07 -22.33
N SER A 600 -4.87 -9.63 -21.49
CA SER A 600 -4.81 -8.23 -21.09
C SER A 600 -3.78 -7.49 -21.94
N THR A 601 -4.20 -6.55 -22.76
CA THR A 601 -3.28 -5.72 -23.57
C THR A 601 -2.49 -4.73 -22.72
N SER A 602 -2.98 -4.38 -21.54
CA SER A 602 -2.27 -3.53 -20.57
C SER A 602 -1.13 -4.26 -19.84
N SER A 603 -0.87 -5.53 -20.16
CA SER A 603 0.23 -6.33 -19.61
C SER A 603 1.15 -6.85 -20.70
N GLU A 604 2.39 -6.39 -20.75
CA GLU A 604 3.43 -6.87 -21.66
C GLU A 604 3.60 -8.40 -21.61
N ALA A 605 3.50 -8.99 -20.41
CA ALA A 605 3.64 -10.43 -20.24
C ALA A 605 2.57 -11.23 -21.00
N THR A 606 1.33 -10.75 -21.00
CA THR A 606 0.21 -11.44 -21.65
C THR A 606 0.19 -11.18 -23.14
N SER A 607 0.58 -9.99 -23.58
CA SER A 607 0.75 -9.67 -24.99
C SER A 607 1.88 -10.51 -25.62
N SER A 608 3.04 -10.57 -24.98
CA SER A 608 4.17 -11.41 -25.43
C SER A 608 3.83 -12.90 -25.42
N PHE A 609 3.07 -13.38 -24.40
CA PHE A 609 2.57 -14.75 -24.38
C PHE A 609 1.68 -15.02 -25.58
N TRP A 610 0.76 -14.12 -25.89
CA TRP A 610 -0.21 -14.29 -26.95
C TRP A 610 0.46 -14.27 -28.34
N GLU A 611 1.42 -13.38 -28.57
CA GLU A 611 2.21 -13.32 -29.81
C GLU A 611 2.99 -14.62 -30.05
N GLU A 612 3.72 -15.09 -29.03
CA GLU A 612 4.49 -16.34 -29.13
C GLU A 612 3.53 -17.54 -29.29
N PHE A 613 2.36 -17.53 -28.63
CA PHE A 613 1.35 -18.57 -28.81
C PHE A 613 0.83 -18.65 -30.24
N ARG A 614 0.47 -17.53 -30.86
CA ARG A 614 0.01 -17.49 -32.26
C ARG A 614 1.06 -18.07 -33.20
N LYS A 615 2.31 -17.73 -32.98
CA LYS A 615 3.46 -18.23 -33.78
C LYS A 615 3.60 -19.74 -33.65
N GLN A 616 3.74 -20.27 -32.46
CA GLN A 616 3.96 -21.67 -32.22
C GLN A 616 2.75 -22.56 -32.55
N PHE A 617 1.53 -22.03 -32.35
CA PHE A 617 0.30 -22.68 -32.70
C PHE A 617 0.21 -22.88 -34.23
N ARG A 618 0.58 -21.84 -35.00
CA ARG A 618 0.65 -21.90 -36.46
C ARG A 618 1.73 -22.91 -36.96
N GLU A 619 2.88 -22.86 -36.36
CA GLU A 619 4.01 -23.77 -36.70
C GLU A 619 3.62 -25.27 -36.52
N ARG A 620 2.65 -25.56 -35.67
CA ARG A 620 2.11 -26.91 -35.39
C ARG A 620 0.83 -27.23 -36.17
N GLY A 621 0.47 -26.46 -37.17
CA GLY A 621 -0.73 -26.69 -38.00
C GLY A 621 -2.01 -26.10 -37.47
N GLY A 622 -1.98 -25.27 -36.44
CA GLY A 622 -3.14 -24.54 -35.97
C GLY A 622 -3.54 -23.40 -36.90
N ASN A 623 -4.84 -23.23 -37.07
CA ASN A 623 -5.39 -22.15 -37.90
C ASN A 623 -5.45 -20.82 -37.12
N THR A 624 -4.66 -19.83 -37.56
CA THR A 624 -4.63 -18.48 -36.99
C THR A 624 -5.27 -17.43 -37.89
N ALA A 625 -5.84 -17.82 -39.03
CA ALA A 625 -6.35 -16.89 -40.03
C ALA A 625 -7.59 -16.09 -39.59
N ASN A 626 -8.35 -16.54 -38.61
CA ASN A 626 -9.56 -15.89 -38.12
C ASN A 626 -9.62 -15.98 -36.59
N ILE A 627 -8.51 -15.67 -35.90
CA ILE A 627 -8.49 -15.64 -34.44
C ILE A 627 -9.23 -14.39 -33.98
N THR A 628 -10.29 -14.60 -33.20
CA THR A 628 -10.93 -13.51 -32.47
C THR A 628 -10.12 -13.20 -31.22
N GLU A 629 -9.76 -11.96 -31.03
CA GLU A 629 -8.98 -11.46 -29.89
C GLU A 629 -9.81 -10.51 -29.05
N PHE A 630 -9.73 -10.68 -27.73
CA PHE A 630 -10.48 -9.87 -26.77
C PHE A 630 -9.55 -9.35 -25.68
N ASP A 631 -9.69 -8.07 -25.35
CA ASP A 631 -8.96 -7.45 -24.24
C ASP A 631 -9.74 -7.57 -22.94
N LEU A 632 -9.24 -8.40 -22.02
CA LEU A 632 -9.80 -8.57 -20.69
C LEU A 632 -9.56 -7.37 -19.76
N SER A 633 -8.65 -6.46 -20.07
CA SER A 633 -8.37 -5.29 -19.27
C SER A 633 -9.22 -4.07 -19.61
N HIS A 634 -10.06 -4.18 -20.61
CA HIS A 634 -10.96 -3.10 -21.01
C HIS A 634 -12.19 -3.03 -20.09
N SER A 635 -12.60 -1.83 -19.71
CA SER A 635 -13.72 -1.59 -18.78
C SER A 635 -15.07 -1.94 -19.40
N ASP A 636 -15.19 -1.86 -20.73
CA ASP A 636 -16.40 -2.17 -21.52
C ASP A 636 -16.43 -3.63 -22.03
N PHE A 637 -15.55 -4.50 -21.52
CA PHE A 637 -15.53 -5.91 -21.93
C PHE A 637 -16.87 -6.58 -21.67
N ASN A 638 -17.54 -6.98 -22.76
CA ASN A 638 -18.87 -7.61 -22.71
C ASN A 638 -18.78 -9.13 -22.86
N VAL A 639 -18.88 -9.83 -21.74
CA VAL A 639 -18.81 -11.31 -21.65
C VAL A 639 -19.86 -11.99 -22.54
N LYS A 640 -21.10 -11.49 -22.56
CA LYS A 640 -22.19 -12.11 -23.36
C LYS A 640 -21.90 -12.04 -24.85
N LYS A 641 -21.45 -10.85 -25.32
CA LYS A 641 -21.09 -10.65 -26.72
C LYS A 641 -19.89 -11.51 -27.11
N ALA A 642 -18.84 -11.52 -26.28
CA ALA A 642 -17.64 -12.31 -26.52
C ALA A 642 -17.92 -13.83 -26.60
N ILE A 643 -18.73 -14.38 -25.70
CA ILE A 643 -19.14 -15.78 -25.74
C ILE A 643 -20.05 -16.07 -26.96
N GLN A 644 -20.92 -15.15 -27.35
CA GLN A 644 -21.73 -15.30 -28.54
C GLN A 644 -20.88 -15.38 -29.82
N GLU A 645 -19.86 -14.55 -29.95
CA GLU A 645 -18.92 -14.60 -31.08
C GLU A 645 -18.12 -15.89 -31.12
N VAL A 646 -17.62 -16.36 -29.97
CA VAL A 646 -16.91 -17.66 -29.86
C VAL A 646 -17.82 -18.84 -30.22
N ARG A 647 -19.11 -18.77 -29.88
CA ARG A 647 -20.10 -19.81 -30.16
C ARG A 647 -20.53 -19.92 -31.64
N GLN A 648 -20.36 -18.86 -32.41
CA GLN A 648 -20.61 -18.88 -33.86
C GLN A 648 -19.59 -19.71 -34.61
N THR A 649 -18.45 -19.98 -33.99
CA THR A 649 -17.36 -20.81 -34.55
C THR A 649 -17.34 -22.19 -33.84
N GLU A 650 -17.70 -23.26 -34.49
CA GLU A 650 -17.63 -24.60 -33.91
C GLU A 650 -16.20 -24.98 -33.47
N LYS A 651 -16.09 -25.68 -32.33
CA LYS A 651 -14.86 -26.23 -31.77
C LYS A 651 -13.74 -25.18 -31.49
N THR A 652 -14.11 -23.98 -31.12
CA THR A 652 -13.12 -22.95 -30.75
C THR A 652 -12.67 -23.12 -29.29
N THR A 653 -11.37 -23.18 -29.07
CA THR A 653 -10.80 -23.19 -27.72
C THR A 653 -10.60 -21.77 -27.22
N ILE A 654 -11.00 -21.50 -25.98
CA ILE A 654 -10.78 -20.24 -25.29
C ILE A 654 -9.39 -20.27 -24.63
N VAL A 655 -8.52 -19.36 -25.00
CA VAL A 655 -7.21 -19.18 -24.38
C VAL A 655 -7.25 -17.96 -23.47
N LEU A 656 -7.08 -18.17 -22.15
CA LEU A 656 -7.14 -17.12 -21.13
C LEU A 656 -5.75 -16.73 -20.63
N SER A 657 -5.40 -15.46 -20.75
CA SER A 657 -4.17 -14.88 -20.18
C SER A 657 -4.48 -13.52 -19.51
N PRO A 658 -5.16 -13.52 -18.34
CA PRO A 658 -5.65 -12.29 -17.71
C PRO A 658 -4.58 -11.45 -17.02
N SER A 659 -3.34 -11.94 -16.92
CA SER A 659 -2.31 -11.32 -16.06
C SER A 659 -2.69 -11.27 -14.56
N HIS A 660 -2.10 -10.33 -13.82
CA HIS A 660 -2.43 -10.09 -12.41
C HIS A 660 -3.28 -8.83 -12.20
N ILE A 661 -3.94 -8.34 -13.27
CA ILE A 661 -4.81 -7.16 -13.21
C ILE A 661 -6.18 -7.60 -12.68
N PRO A 662 -6.69 -7.03 -11.59
CA PRO A 662 -7.95 -7.46 -10.98
C PRO A 662 -9.14 -7.47 -11.94
N LEU A 663 -9.29 -6.43 -12.76
CA LEU A 663 -10.34 -6.34 -13.77
C LEU A 663 -10.24 -7.48 -14.80
N ALA A 664 -9.05 -7.73 -15.33
CA ALA A 664 -8.84 -8.80 -16.30
C ALA A 664 -9.11 -10.20 -15.71
N ILE A 665 -8.75 -10.42 -14.43
CA ILE A 665 -9.08 -11.64 -13.71
C ILE A 665 -10.60 -11.78 -13.53
N ASN A 666 -11.29 -10.71 -13.13
CA ASN A 666 -12.74 -10.72 -12.98
C ASN A 666 -13.45 -11.05 -14.30
N ASN A 667 -13.05 -10.40 -15.38
CA ASN A 667 -13.58 -10.63 -16.72
C ASN A 667 -13.29 -12.06 -17.21
N ALA A 668 -12.08 -12.60 -16.95
CA ALA A 668 -11.76 -13.99 -17.26
C ALA A 668 -12.62 -14.99 -16.46
N MET A 669 -12.91 -14.71 -15.18
CA MET A 669 -13.78 -15.57 -14.37
C MET A 669 -15.24 -15.49 -14.83
N ALA A 670 -15.73 -14.31 -15.17
CA ALA A 670 -17.07 -14.14 -15.73
C ALA A 670 -17.22 -14.87 -17.08
N LEU A 671 -16.19 -14.81 -17.94
CA LEU A 671 -16.13 -15.56 -19.19
C LEU A 671 -16.13 -17.09 -18.95
N PHE A 672 -15.32 -17.55 -17.98
CA PHE A 672 -15.28 -18.95 -17.59
C PHE A 672 -16.66 -19.46 -17.14
N GLN A 673 -17.36 -18.70 -16.30
CA GLN A 673 -18.72 -19.00 -15.86
C GLN A 673 -19.74 -19.00 -17.01
N ALA A 674 -19.63 -18.05 -17.94
CA ALA A 674 -20.57 -17.93 -19.07
C ALA A 674 -20.36 -19.02 -20.15
N ASN A 675 -19.20 -19.71 -20.15
CA ASN A 675 -18.89 -20.75 -21.15
C ASN A 675 -19.76 -21.99 -21.03
N LEU A 676 -20.33 -22.31 -19.86
CA LEU A 676 -21.24 -23.41 -19.60
C LEU A 676 -20.78 -24.77 -20.19
N ASP A 677 -19.50 -25.08 -20.02
CA ASP A 677 -18.84 -26.33 -20.43
C ASP A 677 -18.88 -26.64 -21.94
N ARG A 678 -19.11 -25.66 -22.79
CA ARG A 678 -19.19 -25.91 -24.24
C ARG A 678 -17.83 -25.98 -24.91
N ASN A 679 -16.95 -25.03 -24.62
CA ASN A 679 -15.64 -24.91 -25.25
C ASN A 679 -14.52 -25.26 -24.27
N TRP A 680 -13.41 -25.79 -24.80
CA TRP A 680 -12.21 -25.92 -24.01
C TRP A 680 -11.74 -24.55 -23.55
N VAL A 681 -11.35 -24.44 -22.28
CA VAL A 681 -10.74 -23.27 -21.68
C VAL A 681 -9.33 -23.66 -21.24
N VAL A 682 -8.34 -22.99 -21.79
CA VAL A 682 -6.95 -23.17 -21.38
C VAL A 682 -6.39 -21.84 -20.96
N GLY A 683 -5.53 -21.83 -19.94
CA GLY A 683 -5.00 -20.55 -19.45
C GLY A 683 -3.61 -20.65 -18.85
N THR A 684 -3.01 -19.46 -18.71
CA THR A 684 -1.71 -19.30 -18.03
C THR A 684 -1.87 -19.49 -16.50
N GLY A 685 -0.75 -19.50 -15.78
CA GLY A 685 -0.75 -19.56 -14.31
C GLY A 685 -1.59 -18.47 -13.61
N GLY A 686 -2.02 -17.45 -14.32
CA GLY A 686 -2.95 -16.43 -13.82
C GLY A 686 -4.33 -16.98 -13.44
N ILE A 687 -4.79 -18.07 -14.11
CA ILE A 687 -6.05 -18.74 -13.76
C ILE A 687 -5.88 -19.88 -12.74
N TYR A 688 -4.68 -20.18 -12.30
CA TYR A 688 -4.43 -21.14 -11.23
C TYR A 688 -4.58 -20.47 -9.87
N SER A 689 -5.82 -20.35 -9.39
CA SER A 689 -6.16 -19.57 -8.19
C SER A 689 -7.38 -20.14 -7.45
N GLN A 690 -7.52 -19.79 -6.18
CA GLN A 690 -8.74 -20.11 -5.41
C GLN A 690 -10.01 -19.52 -6.05
N LYS A 691 -9.91 -18.35 -6.65
CA LYS A 691 -11.03 -17.69 -7.35
C LYS A 691 -11.53 -18.51 -8.54
N THR A 692 -10.64 -19.19 -9.24
CA THR A 692 -11.01 -20.13 -10.30
C THR A 692 -11.71 -21.37 -9.74
N LEU A 693 -11.24 -21.93 -8.63
CA LEU A 693 -11.90 -23.04 -7.94
C LEU A 693 -13.29 -22.66 -7.44
N GLU A 694 -13.43 -21.47 -6.81
CA GLU A 694 -14.74 -20.95 -6.40
C GLU A 694 -15.69 -20.77 -7.59
N SER A 695 -15.20 -20.27 -8.72
CA SER A 695 -15.99 -20.13 -9.95
C SER A 695 -16.40 -21.48 -10.51
N ALA A 696 -15.47 -22.44 -10.55
CA ALA A 696 -15.72 -23.80 -11.04
C ALA A 696 -16.74 -24.55 -10.18
N SER A 697 -16.73 -24.37 -8.86
CA SER A 697 -17.67 -25.02 -7.95
C SER A 697 -19.14 -24.68 -8.22
N LYS A 698 -19.39 -23.54 -8.88
CA LYS A 698 -20.73 -23.05 -9.26
C LYS A 698 -21.17 -23.53 -10.64
N LEU A 699 -20.32 -24.28 -11.37
CA LEU A 699 -20.61 -24.78 -12.69
C LEU A 699 -21.11 -26.23 -12.65
N PRO A 700 -22.01 -26.63 -13.58
CA PRO A 700 -22.46 -28.00 -13.68
C PRO A 700 -21.34 -28.96 -14.10
N SER A 701 -20.35 -28.48 -14.85
CA SER A 701 -19.17 -29.21 -15.27
C SER A 701 -18.00 -28.25 -15.52
N PHE A 702 -16.77 -28.70 -15.30
CA PHE A 702 -15.50 -27.96 -15.48
C PHE A 702 -14.41 -28.84 -16.12
N GLU A 703 -14.76 -29.97 -16.70
CA GLU A 703 -13.82 -30.97 -17.22
C GLU A 703 -13.00 -30.48 -18.43
N LYS A 704 -13.52 -29.47 -19.17
CA LYS A 704 -12.87 -28.89 -20.33
C LYS A 704 -12.00 -27.68 -19.96
N MET A 705 -11.30 -27.72 -18.81
CA MET A 705 -10.43 -26.66 -18.37
C MET A 705 -9.01 -27.19 -18.13
N ALA A 706 -7.99 -26.44 -18.56
CA ALA A 706 -6.60 -26.72 -18.22
C ALA A 706 -5.83 -25.43 -18.00
N ALA A 707 -4.85 -25.47 -17.09
CA ALA A 707 -3.93 -24.37 -16.83
C ALA A 707 -2.47 -24.86 -16.87
N ALA A 708 -1.54 -24.04 -17.39
CA ALA A 708 -0.13 -24.34 -17.24
C ALA A 708 0.41 -23.62 -16.01
N VAL A 709 1.07 -24.39 -15.16
CA VAL A 709 1.71 -23.93 -13.95
C VAL A 709 3.15 -24.36 -13.90
N SER A 710 4.01 -23.55 -13.33
CA SER A 710 5.44 -23.88 -13.26
C SER A 710 5.73 -25.03 -12.30
N TRP A 711 4.84 -25.33 -11.37
CA TRP A 711 5.00 -26.41 -10.40
C TRP A 711 3.66 -26.74 -9.73
N HIS A 712 3.50 -28.00 -9.34
CA HIS A 712 2.37 -28.47 -8.55
C HIS A 712 2.84 -29.45 -7.48
N HIS A 713 2.30 -29.36 -6.26
CA HIS A 713 2.75 -30.16 -5.12
C HIS A 713 2.65 -31.68 -5.36
N LEU A 714 1.67 -32.15 -6.12
CA LEU A 714 1.52 -33.57 -6.45
C LEU A 714 2.65 -34.12 -7.37
N ASN A 715 3.30 -33.24 -8.13
CA ASN A 715 4.42 -33.56 -8.99
C ASN A 715 5.77 -33.06 -8.47
N SER A 716 5.86 -32.70 -7.21
CA SER A 716 7.13 -32.24 -6.65
C SER A 716 8.14 -33.39 -6.54
N PRO A 717 9.35 -33.26 -7.10
CA PRO A 717 10.41 -34.25 -6.94
C PRO A 717 11.03 -34.22 -5.54
N ASN A 718 10.84 -33.11 -4.78
CA ASN A 718 11.40 -32.94 -3.45
C ASN A 718 10.31 -33.20 -2.37
N ARG A 719 10.26 -34.46 -1.89
CA ARG A 719 9.31 -34.89 -0.86
C ARG A 719 9.56 -34.21 0.47
N LYS A 720 10.83 -34.02 0.84
CA LYS A 720 11.17 -33.35 2.10
C LYS A 720 10.68 -31.90 2.13
N PHE A 721 10.86 -31.16 1.04
CA PHE A 721 10.30 -29.81 0.92
C PHE A 721 8.78 -29.80 1.17
N LEU A 722 8.04 -30.78 0.62
CA LEU A 722 6.60 -30.86 0.83
C LEU A 722 6.22 -31.12 2.28
N GLU A 723 6.95 -32.05 2.95
CA GLU A 723 6.71 -32.38 4.36
C GLU A 723 6.97 -31.17 5.26
N ASP A 724 8.13 -30.54 5.10
CA ASP A 724 8.52 -29.36 5.86
C ASP A 724 7.57 -28.18 5.63
N THR A 725 7.17 -27.96 4.38
CA THR A 725 6.20 -26.94 3.98
C THR A 725 4.84 -27.17 4.65
N ARG A 726 4.33 -28.41 4.65
CA ARG A 726 3.03 -28.73 5.28
C ARG A 726 3.06 -28.52 6.79
N LYS A 727 4.18 -28.86 7.45
CA LYS A 727 4.37 -28.61 8.87
C LYS A 727 4.44 -27.11 9.18
N LEU A 728 5.21 -26.35 8.39
CA LEU A 728 5.46 -24.93 8.62
C LEU A 728 4.23 -24.07 8.32
N TRP A 729 3.55 -24.35 7.22
CA TRP A 729 2.44 -23.52 6.69
C TRP A 729 1.05 -24.12 6.92
N GLU A 730 0.96 -25.30 7.57
CA GLU A 730 -0.29 -26.05 7.82
C GLU A 730 -1.09 -26.37 6.54
N GLY A 731 -0.40 -26.55 5.42
CA GLY A 731 -1.04 -26.82 4.14
C GLY A 731 -0.08 -26.89 2.95
N ASN A 732 -0.64 -27.10 1.79
CA ASN A 732 0.11 -27.06 0.54
C ASN A 732 0.36 -25.60 0.12
N VAL A 733 1.50 -25.37 -0.51
CA VAL A 733 1.87 -24.06 -1.06
C VAL A 733 1.73 -24.02 -2.57
N SER A 734 1.72 -22.81 -3.14
CA SER A 734 1.62 -22.61 -4.58
C SER A 734 2.99 -22.70 -5.27
N HIS A 735 2.96 -22.73 -6.63
CA HIS A 735 4.17 -22.63 -7.44
C HIS A 735 5.00 -21.37 -7.14
N ARG A 736 4.37 -20.29 -6.67
CA ARG A 736 5.06 -19.03 -6.34
C ARG A 736 6.00 -19.21 -5.16
N THR A 737 5.52 -19.86 -4.11
CA THR A 737 6.33 -20.22 -2.94
C THR A 737 7.46 -21.18 -3.33
N ALA A 738 7.17 -22.20 -4.15
CA ALA A 738 8.18 -23.17 -4.60
C ALA A 738 9.32 -22.52 -5.41
N LEU A 739 8.97 -21.64 -6.37
CA LEU A 739 9.97 -20.97 -7.21
C LEU A 739 10.77 -19.92 -6.45
N THR A 740 10.17 -19.28 -5.45
CA THR A 740 10.88 -18.32 -4.60
C THR A 740 11.80 -19.04 -3.61
N TYR A 741 11.38 -20.17 -3.09
CA TYR A 741 12.26 -21.07 -2.34
C TYR A 741 13.46 -21.54 -3.17
N ASP A 742 13.23 -21.92 -4.44
CA ASP A 742 14.30 -22.27 -5.39
C ASP A 742 15.31 -21.13 -5.58
N ALA A 743 14.82 -19.90 -5.69
CA ALA A 743 15.68 -18.72 -5.82
C ALA A 743 16.53 -18.52 -4.56
N ALA A 744 15.92 -18.65 -3.36
CA ALA A 744 16.63 -18.57 -2.09
C ALA A 744 17.68 -19.70 -1.94
N LYS A 745 17.31 -20.94 -2.25
CA LYS A 745 18.24 -22.09 -2.20
C LYS A 745 19.40 -21.94 -3.17
N THR A 746 19.16 -21.36 -4.36
CA THR A 746 20.24 -21.05 -5.32
C THR A 746 21.27 -20.09 -4.73
N LEU A 747 20.82 -19.00 -4.08
CA LEU A 747 21.72 -18.03 -3.45
C LEU A 747 22.44 -18.63 -2.23
N ILE A 748 21.75 -19.42 -1.41
CA ILE A 748 22.32 -20.10 -0.25
C ILE A 748 23.44 -21.05 -0.70
N GLU A 749 23.18 -21.93 -1.65
CA GLU A 749 24.17 -22.88 -2.18
C GLU A 749 25.38 -22.14 -2.77
N ALA A 750 25.12 -21.04 -3.51
CA ALA A 750 26.22 -20.23 -4.05
C ALA A 750 27.08 -19.55 -2.96
N ILE A 751 26.51 -19.20 -1.80
CA ILE A 751 27.27 -18.72 -0.65
C ILE A 751 28.12 -19.85 -0.08
N GLU A 752 27.56 -21.06 0.03
CA GLU A 752 28.23 -22.21 0.64
C GLU A 752 29.45 -22.69 -0.16
N GLU A 753 29.40 -22.63 -1.50
CA GLU A 753 30.51 -23.01 -2.38
C GLU A 753 31.72 -22.05 -2.30
N GLN A 754 31.55 -20.85 -1.71
CA GLN A 754 32.62 -19.84 -1.65
C GLN A 754 33.28 -19.80 -0.27
N GLN A 755 34.60 -19.66 -0.19
CA GLN A 755 35.30 -19.44 1.08
C GLN A 755 34.96 -18.06 1.68
N GLN A 756 34.97 -17.04 0.85
CA GLN A 756 34.61 -15.66 1.16
C GLN A 756 33.56 -15.17 0.14
N PRO A 757 32.29 -15.30 0.45
CA PRO A 757 31.23 -14.89 -0.46
C PRO A 757 31.28 -13.40 -0.83
N SER A 758 31.21 -13.12 -2.12
CA SER A 758 31.18 -11.77 -2.69
C SER A 758 30.18 -11.71 -3.84
N ARG A 759 29.76 -10.51 -4.22
CA ARG A 759 28.79 -10.33 -5.32
C ARG A 759 29.25 -10.95 -6.62
N GLU A 760 30.51 -10.71 -7.00
CA GLU A 760 31.15 -11.29 -8.21
C GLU A 760 31.31 -12.80 -8.05
N GLY A 761 31.67 -13.26 -6.87
CA GLY A 761 31.78 -14.69 -6.56
C GLY A 761 30.43 -15.38 -6.73
N MET A 762 29.33 -14.81 -6.21
CA MET A 762 27.97 -15.31 -6.39
C MET A 762 27.63 -15.51 -7.88
N GLN A 763 27.90 -14.50 -8.70
CA GLN A 763 27.67 -14.59 -10.15
C GLN A 763 28.49 -15.68 -10.80
N LYS A 764 29.79 -15.75 -10.50
CA LYS A 764 30.71 -16.76 -11.08
C LYS A 764 30.27 -18.17 -10.70
N THR A 765 29.88 -18.38 -9.44
CA THR A 765 29.42 -19.68 -8.96
C THR A 765 28.12 -20.09 -9.66
N ILE A 766 27.08 -19.25 -9.66
CA ILE A 766 25.78 -19.58 -10.26
C ILE A 766 25.87 -19.77 -11.79
N ALA A 767 26.74 -19.03 -12.47
CA ALA A 767 26.93 -19.14 -13.90
C ALA A 767 27.82 -20.33 -14.31
N ASN A 768 28.48 -21.02 -13.37
CA ASN A 768 29.28 -22.20 -13.64
C ASN A 768 28.38 -23.32 -14.18
N PRO A 769 28.71 -23.94 -15.35
CA PRO A 769 27.90 -25.03 -15.89
C PRO A 769 27.76 -26.27 -14.98
N ASN A 770 28.68 -26.47 -14.05
CA ASN A 770 28.69 -27.55 -13.09
C ASN A 770 27.91 -27.22 -11.80
N PHE A 771 27.59 -25.94 -11.55
CA PHE A 771 26.81 -25.55 -10.41
C PHE A 771 25.41 -26.14 -10.47
N SER A 772 24.91 -26.57 -9.31
CA SER A 772 23.52 -26.95 -9.16
C SER A 772 23.08 -26.80 -7.72
N ALA A 773 21.90 -26.18 -7.52
CA ALA A 773 21.22 -26.19 -6.24
C ALA A 773 20.08 -27.20 -6.25
N THR A 774 19.63 -27.61 -5.05
CA THR A 774 18.44 -28.46 -4.86
C THR A 774 17.34 -27.65 -4.22
N GLY A 775 16.21 -27.53 -4.91
CA GLY A 775 15.05 -26.78 -4.45
C GLY A 775 13.75 -27.58 -4.44
N ALA A 776 12.62 -26.89 -4.32
CA ALA A 776 11.28 -27.44 -4.35
C ALA A 776 10.97 -28.15 -5.70
N THR A 777 11.51 -27.61 -6.78
CA THR A 777 11.32 -28.13 -8.15
C THR A 777 12.42 -29.11 -8.57
N GLY A 778 13.23 -29.60 -7.63
CA GLY A 778 14.36 -30.50 -7.88
C GLY A 778 15.66 -29.76 -8.20
N LYS A 779 16.45 -30.32 -9.13
CA LYS A 779 17.76 -29.76 -9.52
C LYS A 779 17.62 -28.44 -10.26
N ILE A 780 18.34 -27.41 -9.79
CA ILE A 780 18.35 -26.06 -10.34
C ILE A 780 19.67 -25.79 -11.05
N GLN A 781 19.62 -25.52 -12.35
CA GLN A 781 20.77 -25.13 -13.16
C GLN A 781 20.33 -24.06 -14.17
N PHE A 782 21.27 -23.22 -14.61
CA PHE A 782 21.00 -22.12 -15.53
C PHE A 782 21.76 -22.28 -16.84
N ASP A 783 21.17 -21.76 -17.92
CA ASP A 783 21.82 -21.64 -19.21
C ASP A 783 22.67 -20.35 -19.30
N LYS A 784 23.33 -20.12 -20.44
CA LYS A 784 24.17 -18.94 -20.67
C LYS A 784 23.39 -17.60 -20.59
N THR A 785 22.06 -17.65 -20.65
CA THR A 785 21.21 -16.46 -20.57
C THR A 785 20.70 -16.21 -19.13
N GLY A 786 21.09 -17.05 -18.17
CA GLY A 786 20.56 -17.02 -16.80
C GLY A 786 19.15 -17.63 -16.66
N SER A 787 18.65 -18.30 -17.69
CA SER A 787 17.34 -18.96 -17.64
C SER A 787 17.48 -20.41 -17.18
N ARG A 788 16.44 -20.90 -16.48
CA ARG A 788 16.39 -22.26 -15.95
C ARG A 788 16.54 -23.31 -17.05
N LYS A 789 17.46 -24.28 -16.88
CA LYS A 789 17.62 -25.43 -17.76
C LYS A 789 16.62 -26.54 -17.42
N ASN A 790 16.19 -27.29 -18.45
CA ASN A 790 15.42 -28.54 -18.33
C ASN A 790 14.22 -28.42 -17.38
N PHE A 791 13.50 -27.32 -17.49
CA PHE A 791 12.36 -27.00 -16.64
C PHE A 791 11.15 -26.65 -17.50
N SER A 792 10.10 -27.48 -17.43
CA SER A 792 8.86 -27.32 -18.21
C SER A 792 7.68 -27.13 -17.27
N PRO A 793 6.71 -26.29 -17.63
CA PRO A 793 5.45 -26.19 -16.93
C PRO A 793 4.68 -27.49 -16.92
N ILE A 794 3.84 -27.64 -15.90
CA ILE A 794 2.90 -28.75 -15.72
C ILE A 794 1.51 -28.28 -16.13
N LEU A 795 0.78 -29.10 -16.86
CA LEU A 795 -0.64 -28.86 -17.11
C LEU A 795 -1.45 -29.41 -15.95
N VAL A 796 -2.38 -28.61 -15.44
CA VAL A 796 -3.33 -28.99 -14.39
C VAL A 796 -4.75 -28.81 -14.89
N HIS A 797 -5.68 -29.60 -14.33
CA HIS A 797 -7.11 -29.41 -14.54
C HIS A 797 -7.87 -29.48 -13.21
N ILE A 798 -9.17 -29.19 -13.23
CA ILE A 798 -10.00 -29.19 -12.02
C ILE A 798 -10.74 -30.51 -11.91
N VAL A 799 -10.74 -31.09 -10.71
CA VAL A 799 -11.47 -32.32 -10.35
C VAL A 799 -12.31 -32.10 -9.09
N LYS A 800 -13.35 -32.93 -8.89
CA LYS A 800 -14.15 -32.92 -7.66
C LYS A 800 -13.34 -33.44 -6.49
N CYS A 801 -13.48 -32.79 -5.33
CA CYS A 801 -12.89 -33.19 -4.05
C CYS A 801 -13.69 -32.58 -2.91
N SER A 802 -14.58 -33.38 -2.29
CA SER A 802 -15.58 -32.89 -1.31
C SER A 802 -14.96 -32.29 -0.06
N LYS A 803 -13.76 -32.72 0.36
CA LYS A 803 -13.02 -32.20 1.52
C LYS A 803 -12.32 -30.87 1.27
N GLU A 804 -12.18 -30.46 0.02
CA GLU A 804 -11.59 -29.13 -0.30
C GLU A 804 -12.61 -28.02 -0.13
N LYS A 805 -12.15 -26.82 0.23
CA LYS A 805 -12.96 -25.65 0.57
C LYS A 805 -14.12 -25.35 -0.39
N PHE A 806 -13.91 -25.63 -1.69
CA PHE A 806 -14.90 -25.37 -2.74
C PHE A 806 -15.48 -26.64 -3.36
N GLY A 807 -15.22 -27.82 -2.77
CA GLY A 807 -15.62 -29.11 -3.33
C GLY A 807 -14.88 -29.53 -4.60
N VAL A 808 -13.86 -28.76 -5.00
CA VAL A 808 -13.03 -28.98 -6.19
C VAL A 808 -11.58 -28.60 -5.91
N THR A 809 -10.66 -29.21 -6.68
CA THR A 809 -9.22 -28.92 -6.57
C THR A 809 -8.52 -29.05 -7.91
N PHE A 810 -7.33 -28.46 -8.03
CA PHE A 810 -6.46 -28.70 -9.18
C PHE A 810 -5.64 -29.97 -8.99
N VAL A 811 -5.50 -30.74 -10.06
CA VAL A 811 -4.57 -31.87 -10.15
C VAL A 811 -3.81 -31.85 -11.48
N PRO A 812 -2.59 -32.41 -11.56
CA PRO A 812 -1.91 -32.59 -12.84
C PRO A 812 -2.75 -33.42 -13.80
N ILE A 813 -2.69 -33.06 -15.08
CA ILE A 813 -3.61 -33.57 -16.11
C ILE A 813 -3.49 -35.08 -16.38
N GLU A 814 -2.40 -35.71 -15.95
CA GLU A 814 -2.22 -37.16 -15.97
C GLU A 814 -3.11 -37.89 -14.98
N PHE A 815 -3.64 -37.21 -13.95
CA PHE A 815 -4.56 -37.80 -12.98
C PHE A 815 -6.01 -37.47 -13.35
N PRO A 816 -6.81 -38.40 -13.79
CA PRO A 816 -8.19 -38.13 -14.24
C PRO A 816 -9.15 -37.77 -13.10
N THR A 817 -8.83 -38.15 -11.87
CA THR A 817 -9.62 -37.86 -10.66
C THR A 817 -8.72 -37.51 -9.47
N ALA A 818 -9.31 -36.95 -8.43
CA ALA A 818 -8.61 -36.67 -7.21
C ALA A 818 -8.07 -37.94 -6.52
N ALA A 819 -8.84 -39.01 -6.53
CA ALA A 819 -8.40 -40.32 -6.01
C ALA A 819 -7.21 -40.88 -6.78
N ALA A 820 -7.19 -40.77 -8.11
CA ALA A 820 -6.06 -41.19 -8.95
C ALA A 820 -4.78 -40.37 -8.61
N ALA A 821 -4.95 -39.12 -8.14
CA ALA A 821 -3.86 -38.27 -7.66
C ALA A 821 -3.43 -38.55 -6.20
N GLY A 822 -4.05 -39.54 -5.54
CA GLY A 822 -3.77 -39.93 -4.16
C GLY A 822 -4.37 -38.97 -3.12
N LEU A 823 -5.37 -38.17 -3.51
CA LEU A 823 -6.08 -37.27 -2.60
C LEU A 823 -7.26 -38.01 -1.94
N ASN A 824 -7.39 -37.88 -0.63
CA ASN A 824 -8.53 -38.36 0.13
C ASN A 824 -9.65 -37.32 0.08
N CYS A 825 -10.60 -37.49 -0.80
CA CYS A 825 -11.67 -36.53 -1.10
C CYS A 825 -13.06 -37.01 -0.68
N ASP A 826 -13.18 -38.23 -0.16
CA ASP A 826 -14.44 -38.85 0.30
C ASP A 826 -14.68 -38.61 1.80
#